data_fd75c693171ee3ba4c9f8bf8750085f5
#
_entry.id   fd75c693171ee3ba4c9f8bf8750085f5
#
_cell.length_a   1.000
_cell.length_b   1.000
_cell.length_c   1.000
_cell.angle_alpha   90.00
_cell.angle_beta   90.00
_cell.angle_gamma   90.00
#
_symmetry.space_group_name_H-M   'P 1'
#
loop_
_entity.id
_entity.type
_entity.pdbx_description
1 polymer ?
#
loop_
_entity_poly.entity_id
_entity_poly.type
_entity_poly.pdbx_seq_one_letter_code
_entity_poly.pdbx_strand_id
1 'polypeptide(L)'
;MCLSAATAQELPEPERATALAALAAAQHGDWSRAYAEAQQCRDPMPLKLIRWLDYIRNTPGGRFAQITDFISHNPDWPYPKTLERHAEEAMGSENDDTVAAWFKTHPPISAVGKVRQAELMMNRGQVSQGTALLRSTWVADDFLPGDERSFWAKYGGAMRPEDNIKRLDRLLWSHKYDEARRMIPLVPAEYQALAEARLSLATGAANADALVARVPTPLQSDPGLVFLEIRRLGKHDMDEEAAKLLLAHPDNPVRPAAWLAERQIVARRLLAGGDADLAYKIVEQHGDGDGSGYSDAEFLAGYIALRYFKKPELAFDHFSRILARVSSPYAKSRAAYWSGRAALAESKHDLAIKWFTAGAEAMTTYYGQLSAHELGRDAPPHPVPEPRPDAAQLASFDAKEQVRVAALLAEAGDREHTRVFVTHLADMTHDQIDFAMLAALAETRGRIDLAIMVARKALDAGTPLMVHGYPVTALPPGGNVEHPLLYAIVRQESAFDQFAVSRAGARGLMQLMPGTAATIARHLQIAYSPDKLTGDGTYNLLLGRSYLEGLLNDFGGSYALAIAGYNAGPGRVRQWLHDYGDPRGHDVSMVDWIETIPFTETRIYVQRVLENLQVYRGQSDGNASAFSLVSDLAR
;
A
#
# COMPACT_ATOMS: atom_id res chain seq x y z
N MET A 1 6.60 -30.13 18.50
CA MET A 1 6.85 -29.52 19.84
C MET A 1 6.47 -28.06 19.71
N CYS A 2 5.39 -27.66 20.43
CA CYS A 2 4.95 -26.26 20.43
C CYS A 2 6.10 -25.37 20.94
N LEU A 3 6.44 -24.34 20.19
CA LEU A 3 7.22 -23.20 20.66
C LEU A 3 6.54 -22.71 21.96
N SER A 4 7.32 -22.45 23.01
CA SER A 4 6.84 -21.62 24.12
C SER A 4 6.50 -20.27 23.50
N ALA A 5 5.20 -19.99 23.34
CA ALA A 5 4.72 -18.80 22.63
C ALA A 5 5.13 -17.57 23.45
N ALA A 6 5.57 -16.51 22.76
CA ALA A 6 5.67 -15.19 23.37
C ALA A 6 4.27 -14.80 23.86
N THR A 7 4.09 -14.66 25.17
CA THR A 7 2.76 -14.49 25.78
C THR A 7 2.48 -13.06 26.20
N ALA A 8 3.47 -12.16 26.19
CA ALA A 8 3.53 -10.89 26.88
C ALA A 8 3.31 -11.03 28.41
N GLN A 9 3.97 -10.23 29.20
CA GLN A 9 3.73 -10.23 30.65
C GLN A 9 2.34 -9.64 30.94
N GLU A 10 1.37 -10.52 31.23
CA GLU A 10 0.00 -10.13 31.51
C GLU A 10 -0.13 -9.39 32.85
N LEU A 11 -1.10 -8.48 32.93
CA LEU A 11 -1.50 -7.90 34.19
C LEU A 11 -2.09 -8.98 35.11
N PRO A 12 -1.79 -8.96 36.41
CA PRO A 12 -2.43 -9.89 37.35
C PRO A 12 -3.92 -9.56 37.51
N GLU A 13 -4.74 -10.56 37.79
CA GLU A 13 -6.11 -10.36 38.21
C GLU A 13 -6.14 -9.77 39.65
N PRO A 14 -7.01 -8.79 39.98
CA PRO A 14 -8.10 -8.24 39.18
C PRO A 14 -7.72 -7.02 38.29
N GLU A 15 -6.47 -6.59 38.26
CA GLU A 15 -6.04 -5.40 37.49
C GLU A 15 -6.31 -5.54 36.00
N ARG A 16 -6.16 -6.74 35.46
CA ARG A 16 -6.44 -7.07 34.06
C ARG A 16 -7.90 -6.80 33.71
N ALA A 17 -8.84 -7.27 34.54
CA ALA A 17 -10.26 -7.01 34.34
C ALA A 17 -10.59 -5.50 34.37
N THR A 18 -9.94 -4.76 35.29
CA THR A 18 -10.10 -3.30 35.41
C THR A 18 -9.55 -2.57 34.17
N ALA A 19 -8.38 -2.98 33.68
CA ALA A 19 -7.80 -2.40 32.47
C ALA A 19 -8.66 -2.65 31.22
N LEU A 20 -9.24 -3.86 31.10
CA LEU A 20 -10.19 -4.19 30.01
C LEU A 20 -11.48 -3.37 30.12
N ALA A 21 -11.99 -3.12 31.33
CA ALA A 21 -13.14 -2.25 31.55
C ALA A 21 -12.85 -0.80 31.15
N ALA A 22 -11.64 -0.30 31.44
CA ALA A 22 -11.19 1.03 31.00
C ALA A 22 -11.15 1.14 29.47
N LEU A 23 -10.61 0.13 28.78
CA LEU A 23 -10.58 0.09 27.32
C LEU A 23 -11.98 0.01 26.71
N ALA A 24 -12.86 -0.82 27.27
CA ALA A 24 -14.25 -0.90 26.83
C ALA A 24 -14.97 0.45 26.97
N ALA A 25 -14.76 1.17 28.07
CA ALA A 25 -15.30 2.51 28.26
C ALA A 25 -14.77 3.50 27.20
N ALA A 26 -13.47 3.49 26.93
CA ALA A 26 -12.85 4.32 25.89
C ALA A 26 -13.41 4.03 24.48
N GLN A 27 -13.59 2.77 24.12
CA GLN A 27 -14.20 2.34 22.85
C GLN A 27 -15.64 2.85 22.67
N HIS A 28 -16.39 3.01 23.77
CA HIS A 28 -17.73 3.58 23.76
C HIS A 28 -17.75 5.11 23.92
N GLY A 29 -16.58 5.76 24.00
CA GLY A 29 -16.45 7.21 24.16
C GLY A 29 -16.69 7.73 25.58
N ASP A 30 -16.84 6.85 26.56
CA ASP A 30 -16.97 7.22 27.99
C ASP A 30 -15.59 7.42 28.62
N TRP A 31 -14.98 8.54 28.28
CA TRP A 31 -13.63 8.88 28.73
C TRP A 31 -13.54 9.08 30.25
N SER A 32 -14.59 9.61 30.88
CA SER A 32 -14.63 9.78 32.34
C SER A 32 -14.48 8.45 33.05
N ARG A 33 -15.25 7.44 32.61
CA ARG A 33 -15.17 6.10 33.15
C ARG A 33 -13.84 5.41 32.77
N ALA A 34 -13.37 5.58 31.53
CA ALA A 34 -12.09 5.02 31.11
C ALA A 34 -10.93 5.48 32.01
N TYR A 35 -10.85 6.76 32.33
CA TYR A 35 -9.86 7.30 33.26
C TYR A 35 -10.05 6.77 34.68
N ALA A 36 -11.30 6.77 35.19
CA ALA A 36 -11.59 6.32 36.55
C ALA A 36 -11.21 4.82 36.77
N GLU A 37 -11.51 3.97 35.81
CA GLU A 37 -11.12 2.55 35.87
C GLU A 37 -9.60 2.41 35.76
N ALA A 38 -8.95 3.05 34.77
CA ALA A 38 -7.51 2.93 34.58
C ALA A 38 -6.68 3.46 35.79
N GLN A 39 -7.17 4.43 36.51
CA GLN A 39 -6.54 4.96 37.75
C GLN A 39 -6.55 3.97 38.92
N GLN A 40 -7.41 2.95 38.90
CA GLN A 40 -7.46 1.92 39.95
C GLN A 40 -6.35 0.87 39.77
N CYS A 41 -5.76 0.78 38.60
CA CYS A 41 -4.66 -0.15 38.36
C CYS A 41 -3.39 0.34 39.06
N ARG A 42 -2.65 -0.58 39.71
CA ARG A 42 -1.33 -0.29 40.29
C ARG A 42 -0.26 -0.13 39.24
N ASP A 43 -0.37 -0.93 38.18
CA ASP A 43 0.49 -0.79 37.01
C ASP A 43 0.12 0.50 36.25
N PRO A 44 1.09 1.38 35.96
CA PRO A 44 0.82 2.65 35.29
C PRO A 44 0.46 2.51 33.79
N MET A 45 0.72 1.35 33.19
CA MET A 45 0.55 1.12 31.74
C MET A 45 -0.90 1.31 31.28
N PRO A 46 -1.96 0.80 31.95
CA PRO A 46 -3.34 1.03 31.51
C PRO A 46 -3.73 2.52 31.48
N LEU A 47 -3.37 3.30 32.49
CA LEU A 47 -3.66 4.74 32.52
C LEU A 47 -2.89 5.48 31.40
N LYS A 48 -1.64 5.08 31.15
CA LYS A 48 -0.84 5.61 30.06
C LYS A 48 -1.50 5.32 28.71
N LEU A 49 -1.99 4.11 28.50
CA LEU A 49 -2.70 3.71 27.28
C LEU A 49 -3.99 4.52 27.08
N ILE A 50 -4.80 4.70 28.11
CA ILE A 50 -6.02 5.52 28.02
C ILE A 50 -5.69 6.99 27.68
N ARG A 51 -4.61 7.57 28.25
CA ARG A 51 -4.14 8.91 27.86
C ARG A 51 -3.74 8.97 26.40
N TRP A 52 -2.96 8.00 25.92
CA TRP A 52 -2.55 7.95 24.53
C TRP A 52 -3.74 7.85 23.59
N LEU A 53 -4.71 6.96 23.86
CA LEU A 53 -5.95 6.83 23.08
C LEU A 53 -6.74 8.14 23.03
N ASP A 54 -6.85 8.83 24.16
CA ASP A 54 -7.55 10.12 24.24
C ASP A 54 -6.82 11.22 23.45
N TYR A 55 -5.48 11.22 23.47
CA TYR A 55 -4.69 12.24 22.80
C TYR A 55 -4.58 12.06 21.29
N ILE A 56 -4.76 10.83 20.77
CA ILE A 56 -4.69 10.56 19.32
C ILE A 56 -6.04 10.65 18.61
N ARG A 57 -7.17 10.69 19.33
CA ARG A 57 -8.50 10.74 18.70
C ARG A 57 -8.73 12.06 17.96
N ASN A 58 -9.70 12.07 17.03
CA ASN A 58 -10.01 13.25 16.20
C ASN A 58 -10.33 14.54 16.98
N THR A 59 -10.84 14.39 18.19
CA THR A 59 -11.12 15.50 19.11
C THR A 59 -10.40 15.21 20.43
N PRO A 60 -9.11 15.54 20.54
CA PRO A 60 -8.31 15.17 21.69
C PRO A 60 -8.81 15.82 22.98
N GLY A 61 -8.77 15.06 24.08
CA GLY A 61 -9.20 15.54 25.40
C GLY A 61 -8.10 16.23 26.19
N GLY A 62 -6.84 16.09 25.78
CA GLY A 62 -5.70 16.65 26.52
C GLY A 62 -5.48 18.15 26.29
N ARG A 63 -5.00 18.86 27.34
CA ARG A 63 -4.44 20.20 27.18
C ARG A 63 -2.99 20.14 26.69
N PHE A 64 -2.50 21.23 26.14
CA PHE A 64 -1.12 21.36 25.65
C PHE A 64 -0.08 20.76 26.59
N ALA A 65 -0.06 21.23 27.88
CA ALA A 65 0.89 20.73 28.87
C ALA A 65 0.80 19.22 29.11
N GLN A 66 -0.39 18.62 29.04
CA GLN A 66 -0.59 17.19 29.26
C GLN A 66 -0.08 16.35 28.08
N ILE A 67 -0.32 16.82 26.84
CA ILE A 67 0.12 16.13 25.64
C ILE A 67 1.65 16.23 25.50
N THR A 68 2.23 17.42 25.75
CA THR A 68 3.68 17.63 25.68
C THR A 68 4.43 16.86 26.77
N ASP A 69 3.87 16.76 27.97
CA ASP A 69 4.39 15.91 29.05
C ASP A 69 4.39 14.45 28.62
N PHE A 70 3.29 13.98 28.02
CA PHE A 70 3.22 12.61 27.50
C PHE A 70 4.29 12.33 26.43
N ILE A 71 4.46 13.24 25.46
CA ILE A 71 5.46 13.10 24.39
C ILE A 71 6.88 12.99 24.98
N SER A 72 7.21 13.87 25.95
CA SER A 72 8.55 13.92 26.53
C SER A 72 8.92 12.67 27.33
N HIS A 73 7.93 12.05 27.99
CA HIS A 73 8.15 10.84 28.81
C HIS A 73 7.95 9.52 28.03
N ASN A 74 7.43 9.58 26.81
CA ASN A 74 7.09 8.39 26.01
C ASN A 74 7.51 8.54 24.54
N PRO A 75 8.80 8.79 24.25
CA PRO A 75 9.29 9.04 22.87
C PRO A 75 9.10 7.85 21.93
N ASP A 76 9.05 6.63 22.49
CA ASP A 76 8.96 5.37 21.72
C ASP A 76 7.51 4.90 21.51
N TRP A 77 6.51 5.74 21.84
CA TRP A 77 5.10 5.40 21.60
C TRP A 77 4.68 5.75 20.18
N PRO A 78 3.74 4.98 19.58
CA PRO A 78 3.30 5.22 18.22
C PRO A 78 2.62 6.59 18.03
N TYR A 79 2.60 7.06 16.77
CA TYR A 79 1.98 8.31 16.37
C TYR A 79 2.58 9.61 16.96
N PRO A 80 3.91 9.75 17.08
CA PRO A 80 4.52 10.95 17.63
C PRO A 80 4.08 12.22 16.87
N LYS A 81 3.99 12.16 15.55
CA LYS A 81 3.55 13.32 14.74
C LYS A 81 2.08 13.69 14.93
N THR A 82 1.21 12.73 15.25
CA THR A 82 -0.18 13.01 15.60
C THR A 82 -0.26 13.69 16.95
N LEU A 83 0.49 13.22 17.93
CA LEU A 83 0.58 13.82 19.26
C LEU A 83 1.14 15.25 19.19
N GLU A 84 2.25 15.48 18.45
CA GLU A 84 2.81 16.82 18.21
C GLU A 84 1.77 17.76 17.59
N ARG A 85 1.05 17.31 16.54
CA ARG A 85 -0.01 18.11 15.91
C ARG A 85 -1.14 18.45 16.88
N HIS A 86 -1.61 17.50 17.69
CA HIS A 86 -2.66 17.76 18.68
C HIS A 86 -2.17 18.66 19.82
N ALA A 87 -0.89 18.57 20.18
CA ALA A 87 -0.30 19.55 21.09
C ALA A 87 -0.34 20.97 20.48
N GLU A 88 0.04 21.12 19.21
CA GLU A 88 -0.03 22.41 18.51
C GLU A 88 -1.48 22.95 18.42
N GLU A 89 -2.46 22.10 18.13
CA GLU A 89 -3.88 22.46 18.11
C GLU A 89 -4.39 22.89 19.51
N ALA A 90 -3.82 22.33 20.58
CA ALA A 90 -4.17 22.66 21.96
C ALA A 90 -3.44 23.90 22.52
N MET A 91 -2.54 24.54 21.76
CA MET A 91 -1.73 25.69 22.18
C MET A 91 -2.55 26.97 22.45
N GLY A 92 -3.75 27.07 21.97
CA GLY A 92 -4.57 28.29 21.82
C GLY A 92 -4.36 29.41 22.82
N SER A 93 -4.37 29.11 24.12
CA SER A 93 -4.24 30.09 25.21
C SER A 93 -2.86 30.11 25.90
N GLU A 94 -1.90 29.32 25.39
CA GLU A 94 -0.57 29.26 26.01
C GLU A 94 0.22 30.55 25.75
N ASN A 95 1.04 30.94 26.74
CA ASN A 95 1.87 32.14 26.62
C ASN A 95 3.02 31.94 25.62
N ASP A 96 3.53 33.05 25.09
CA ASP A 96 4.55 33.08 24.05
C ASP A 96 5.86 32.39 24.46
N ASP A 97 6.25 32.43 25.73
CA ASP A 97 7.50 31.82 26.20
C ASP A 97 7.37 30.29 26.28
N THR A 98 6.23 29.77 26.72
CA THR A 98 5.94 28.32 26.73
C THR A 98 5.95 27.77 25.33
N VAL A 99 5.25 28.42 24.38
CA VAL A 99 5.19 28.00 22.98
C VAL A 99 6.57 28.08 22.33
N ALA A 100 7.33 29.15 22.61
CA ALA A 100 8.69 29.30 22.09
C ALA A 100 9.66 28.25 22.63
N ALA A 101 9.52 27.85 23.88
CA ALA A 101 10.32 26.77 24.47
C ALA A 101 10.04 25.43 23.79
N TRP A 102 8.78 25.15 23.54
CA TRP A 102 8.36 23.93 22.81
C TRP A 102 8.93 23.89 21.38
N PHE A 103 8.76 24.96 20.60
CA PHE A 103 9.22 25.01 19.21
C PHE A 103 10.75 24.98 19.03
N LYS A 104 11.54 25.15 20.08
CA LYS A 104 13.00 24.96 20.01
C LYS A 104 13.40 23.52 19.73
N THR A 105 12.63 22.56 20.24
CA THR A 105 12.90 21.11 20.11
C THR A 105 11.91 20.40 19.20
N HIS A 106 10.72 20.97 18.98
CA HIS A 106 9.63 20.44 18.15
C HIS A 106 9.23 21.50 17.12
N PRO A 107 9.92 21.60 15.97
CA PRO A 107 9.51 22.51 14.91
C PRO A 107 8.06 22.26 14.50
N PRO A 108 7.22 23.29 14.28
CA PRO A 108 5.81 23.11 14.02
C PRO A 108 5.53 22.35 12.74
N ILE A 109 4.61 21.41 12.81
CA ILE A 109 4.25 20.52 11.73
C ILE A 109 2.84 20.76 11.18
N SER A 110 1.95 21.35 11.97
CA SER A 110 0.59 21.69 11.55
C SER A 110 0.47 23.13 11.05
N ALA A 111 -0.58 23.42 10.28
CA ALA A 111 -0.91 24.80 9.89
C ALA A 111 -1.09 25.72 11.10
N VAL A 112 -1.80 25.24 12.14
CA VAL A 112 -2.05 25.97 13.38
C VAL A 112 -0.74 26.29 14.11
N GLY A 113 0.15 25.29 14.25
CA GLY A 113 1.47 25.48 14.88
C GLY A 113 2.35 26.46 14.12
N LYS A 114 2.39 26.37 12.78
CA LYS A 114 3.16 27.29 11.93
C LYS A 114 2.63 28.73 12.00
N VAL A 115 1.30 28.89 12.02
CA VAL A 115 0.67 30.21 12.23
C VAL A 115 1.07 30.77 13.58
N ARG A 116 0.99 29.97 14.65
CA ARG A 116 1.39 30.39 16.00
C ARG A 116 2.88 30.76 16.09
N GLN A 117 3.74 30.01 15.40
CA GLN A 117 5.18 30.36 15.30
C GLN A 117 5.39 31.69 14.56
N ALA A 118 4.63 31.93 13.46
CA ALA A 118 4.72 33.18 12.74
C ALA A 118 4.27 34.37 13.60
N GLU A 119 3.21 34.22 14.40
CA GLU A 119 2.76 35.24 15.35
C GLU A 119 3.83 35.55 16.41
N LEU A 120 4.48 34.50 16.95
CA LEU A 120 5.61 34.64 17.86
C LEU A 120 6.77 35.45 17.25
N MET A 121 7.12 35.14 15.99
CA MET A 121 8.17 35.88 15.26
C MET A 121 7.78 37.36 15.14
N MET A 122 6.53 37.62 14.72
CA MET A 122 6.03 38.99 14.55
C MET A 122 6.00 39.76 15.86
N ASN A 123 5.55 39.17 16.96
CA ASN A 123 5.54 39.77 18.31
C ASN A 123 6.96 40.12 18.81
N ARG A 124 7.98 39.37 18.33
CA ARG A 124 9.40 39.63 18.65
C ARG A 124 10.10 40.57 17.65
N GLY A 125 9.33 41.25 16.80
CA GLY A 125 9.86 42.21 15.83
C GLY A 125 10.36 41.57 14.50
N GLN A 126 10.29 40.26 14.35
CA GLN A 126 10.69 39.53 13.13
C GLN A 126 9.54 39.47 12.10
N VAL A 127 8.95 40.63 11.79
CA VAL A 127 7.70 40.72 10.99
C VAL A 127 7.88 40.11 9.58
N SER A 128 9.02 40.37 8.93
CA SER A 128 9.28 39.82 7.59
C SER A 128 9.33 38.29 7.57
N GLN A 129 9.99 37.69 8.56
CA GLN A 129 10.11 36.23 8.67
C GLN A 129 8.76 35.58 9.02
N GLY A 130 8.03 36.17 9.95
CA GLY A 130 6.67 35.70 10.31
C GLY A 130 5.73 35.75 9.10
N THR A 131 5.75 36.86 8.34
CA THR A 131 4.93 36.98 7.11
C THR A 131 5.33 35.96 6.05
N ALA A 132 6.62 35.69 5.87
CA ALA A 132 7.09 34.65 4.94
C ALA A 132 6.60 33.25 5.35
N LEU A 133 6.62 32.96 6.66
CA LEU A 133 6.11 31.69 7.20
C LEU A 133 4.59 31.58 6.98
N LEU A 134 3.80 32.65 7.22
CA LEU A 134 2.36 32.65 6.94
C LEU A 134 2.07 32.34 5.46
N ARG A 135 2.81 32.96 4.53
CA ARG A 135 2.65 32.69 3.09
C ARG A 135 2.98 31.24 2.72
N SER A 136 4.09 30.72 3.23
CA SER A 136 4.47 29.32 2.96
C SER A 136 3.45 28.35 3.56
N THR A 137 2.94 28.62 4.73
CA THR A 137 1.89 27.83 5.39
C THR A 137 0.58 27.87 4.57
N TRP A 138 0.17 29.04 4.10
CA TRP A 138 -1.00 29.18 3.24
C TRP A 138 -0.91 28.32 1.97
N VAL A 139 0.24 28.31 1.34
CA VAL A 139 0.49 27.54 0.12
C VAL A 139 0.56 26.04 0.40
N ALA A 140 1.30 25.63 1.42
CA ALA A 140 1.72 24.24 1.59
C ALA A 140 0.78 23.40 2.46
N ASP A 141 0.09 24.01 3.41
CA ASP A 141 -0.65 23.27 4.43
C ASP A 141 -2.16 23.25 4.19
N ASP A 142 -2.79 22.24 4.80
CA ASP A 142 -4.25 22.10 4.81
C ASP A 142 -4.82 22.76 6.05
N PHE A 143 -5.98 23.37 5.88
CA PHE A 143 -6.73 24.01 6.94
C PHE A 143 -8.11 23.37 7.09
N LEU A 144 -8.60 23.24 8.30
CA LEU A 144 -10.02 22.98 8.50
C LEU A 144 -10.82 24.21 8.01
N PRO A 145 -12.08 24.05 7.56
CA PRO A 145 -12.87 25.16 6.99
C PRO A 145 -12.99 26.37 7.93
N GLY A 146 -13.02 26.15 9.24
CA GLY A 146 -13.04 27.23 10.26
C GLY A 146 -11.72 27.98 10.32
N ASP A 147 -10.61 27.23 10.35
CA ASP A 147 -9.26 27.77 10.44
C ASP A 147 -8.87 28.51 9.15
N GLU A 148 -9.27 27.99 7.98
CA GLU A 148 -9.08 28.64 6.69
C GLU A 148 -9.73 30.04 6.67
N ARG A 149 -10.98 30.15 7.11
CA ARG A 149 -11.68 31.44 7.22
C ARG A 149 -11.01 32.40 8.20
N SER A 150 -10.62 31.90 9.36
CA SER A 150 -9.96 32.71 10.39
C SER A 150 -8.59 33.20 9.92
N PHE A 151 -7.81 32.31 9.29
CA PHE A 151 -6.54 32.67 8.66
C PHE A 151 -6.72 33.77 7.60
N TRP A 152 -7.67 33.58 6.68
CA TRP A 152 -7.90 34.53 5.61
C TRP A 152 -8.37 35.90 6.14
N ALA A 153 -9.27 35.91 7.10
CA ALA A 153 -9.75 37.14 7.72
C ALA A 153 -8.63 37.97 8.38
N LYS A 154 -7.64 37.26 8.99
CA LYS A 154 -6.55 37.92 9.72
C LYS A 154 -5.35 38.24 8.84
N TYR A 155 -5.01 37.36 7.91
CA TYR A 155 -3.75 37.42 7.16
C TYR A 155 -3.91 37.50 5.64
N GLY A 156 -5.14 37.47 5.11
CA GLY A 156 -5.39 37.47 3.68
C GLY A 156 -4.76 38.67 2.97
N GLY A 157 -4.73 39.85 3.60
CA GLY A 157 -4.06 41.05 3.05
C GLY A 157 -2.53 40.95 2.93
N ALA A 158 -1.91 39.96 3.58
CA ALA A 158 -0.47 39.70 3.45
C ALA A 158 -0.14 38.67 2.35
N MET A 159 -1.14 37.97 1.80
CA MET A 159 -0.98 36.98 0.75
C MET A 159 -0.84 37.70 -0.62
N ARG A 160 0.02 37.16 -1.47
CA ARG A 160 0.22 37.63 -2.83
C ARG A 160 -0.65 36.83 -3.81
N PRO A 161 -0.97 37.38 -4.99
CA PRO A 161 -1.66 36.59 -6.03
C PRO A 161 -0.98 35.27 -6.35
N GLU A 162 0.36 35.24 -6.38
CA GLU A 162 1.16 34.04 -6.66
C GLU A 162 1.00 32.96 -5.56
N ASP A 163 0.81 33.37 -4.30
CA ASP A 163 0.58 32.44 -3.19
C ASP A 163 -0.78 31.75 -3.36
N ASN A 164 -1.81 32.50 -3.78
CA ASN A 164 -3.14 31.95 -4.06
C ASN A 164 -3.13 31.00 -5.27
N ILE A 165 -2.42 31.36 -6.33
CA ILE A 165 -2.26 30.50 -7.53
C ILE A 165 -1.58 29.18 -7.14
N LYS A 166 -0.47 29.23 -6.39
CA LYS A 166 0.24 28.02 -5.92
C LYS A 166 -0.62 27.15 -5.02
N ARG A 167 -1.39 27.76 -4.10
CA ARG A 167 -2.33 27.00 -3.25
C ARG A 167 -3.41 26.32 -4.10
N LEU A 168 -4.01 27.02 -5.03
CA LEU A 168 -5.04 26.50 -5.93
C LEU A 168 -4.51 25.31 -6.74
N ASP A 169 -3.33 25.47 -7.35
CA ASP A 169 -2.66 24.38 -8.09
C ASP A 169 -2.42 23.15 -7.22
N ARG A 170 -1.86 23.33 -6.01
CA ARG A 170 -1.64 22.24 -5.06
C ARG A 170 -2.93 21.51 -4.70
N LEU A 171 -4.01 22.25 -4.43
CA LEU A 171 -5.31 21.67 -4.07
C LEU A 171 -5.91 20.86 -5.21
N LEU A 172 -5.81 21.34 -6.46
CA LEU A 172 -6.24 20.62 -7.66
C LEU A 172 -5.47 19.31 -7.84
N TRP A 173 -4.13 19.34 -7.71
CA TRP A 173 -3.29 18.16 -7.76
C TRP A 173 -3.55 17.16 -6.61
N SER A 174 -4.00 17.64 -5.47
CA SER A 174 -4.33 16.82 -4.29
C SER A 174 -5.77 16.33 -4.27
N HIS A 175 -6.53 16.56 -5.34
CA HIS A 175 -7.97 16.23 -5.49
C HIS A 175 -8.86 16.84 -4.39
N LYS A 176 -8.44 17.98 -3.81
CA LYS A 176 -9.19 18.74 -2.81
C LYS A 176 -10.07 19.76 -3.52
N TYR A 177 -11.08 19.25 -4.22
CA TYR A 177 -11.86 20.06 -5.16
C TYR A 177 -12.76 21.08 -4.49
N ASP A 178 -13.26 20.83 -3.28
CA ASP A 178 -14.10 21.80 -2.57
C ASP A 178 -13.26 22.95 -2.02
N GLU A 179 -12.05 22.67 -1.55
CA GLU A 179 -11.07 23.68 -1.16
C GLU A 179 -10.61 24.49 -2.39
N ALA A 180 -10.34 23.82 -3.50
CA ALA A 180 -9.96 24.49 -4.76
C ALA A 180 -11.06 25.45 -5.25
N ARG A 181 -12.33 25.04 -5.19
CA ARG A 181 -13.46 25.92 -5.56
C ARG A 181 -13.52 27.19 -4.70
N ARG A 182 -13.19 27.12 -3.42
CA ARG A 182 -13.14 28.31 -2.55
C ARG A 182 -11.99 29.25 -2.91
N MET A 183 -10.93 28.72 -3.53
CA MET A 183 -9.78 29.53 -3.98
C MET A 183 -10.01 30.27 -5.31
N ILE A 184 -10.93 29.80 -6.18
CA ILE A 184 -11.15 30.39 -7.51
C ILE A 184 -11.37 31.92 -7.46
N PRO A 185 -12.20 32.48 -6.58
CA PRO A 185 -12.40 33.95 -6.52
C PRO A 185 -11.15 34.73 -6.07
N LEU A 186 -10.13 34.06 -5.53
CA LEU A 186 -8.93 34.68 -4.97
C LEU A 186 -7.76 34.74 -5.95
N VAL A 187 -7.92 34.23 -7.17
CA VAL A 187 -6.90 34.22 -8.21
C VAL A 187 -7.32 35.09 -9.42
N PRO A 188 -6.36 35.56 -10.27
CA PRO A 188 -6.66 36.28 -11.50
C PRO A 188 -7.54 35.49 -12.46
N ALA A 189 -8.30 36.20 -13.33
CA ALA A 189 -9.31 35.60 -14.20
C ALA A 189 -8.79 34.50 -15.12
N GLU A 190 -7.54 34.61 -15.60
CA GLU A 190 -6.89 33.55 -16.39
C GLU A 190 -6.69 32.25 -15.62
N TYR A 191 -6.36 32.32 -14.32
CA TYR A 191 -6.23 31.15 -13.46
C TYR A 191 -7.58 30.63 -12.98
N GLN A 192 -8.63 31.46 -12.95
CA GLN A 192 -10.00 30.97 -12.71
C GLN A 192 -10.44 30.07 -13.87
N ALA A 193 -10.23 30.51 -15.12
CA ALA A 193 -10.54 29.71 -16.31
C ALA A 193 -9.76 28.38 -16.33
N LEU A 194 -8.47 28.41 -15.99
CA LEU A 194 -7.64 27.20 -15.85
C LEU A 194 -8.19 26.24 -14.78
N ALA A 195 -8.53 26.75 -13.60
CA ALA A 195 -9.05 25.93 -12.51
C ALA A 195 -10.40 25.29 -12.85
N GLU A 196 -11.31 26.05 -13.48
CA GLU A 196 -12.61 25.53 -13.96
C GLU A 196 -12.43 24.40 -14.98
N ALA A 197 -11.51 24.56 -15.94
CA ALA A 197 -11.19 23.55 -16.92
C ALA A 197 -10.62 22.28 -16.26
N ARG A 198 -9.65 22.43 -15.35
CA ARG A 198 -9.05 21.31 -14.62
C ARG A 198 -10.07 20.58 -13.75
N LEU A 199 -10.94 21.28 -13.03
CA LEU A 199 -12.03 20.69 -12.25
C LEU A 199 -13.01 19.92 -13.12
N SER A 200 -13.39 20.49 -14.26
CA SER A 200 -14.32 19.87 -15.21
C SER A 200 -13.75 18.56 -15.78
N LEU A 201 -12.49 18.57 -16.23
CA LEU A 201 -11.78 17.37 -16.70
C LEU A 201 -11.66 16.30 -15.60
N ALA A 202 -11.29 16.71 -14.38
CA ALA A 202 -11.10 15.80 -13.26
C ALA A 202 -12.40 15.10 -12.82
N THR A 203 -13.53 15.80 -12.92
CA THR A 203 -14.85 15.28 -12.54
C THR A 203 -15.60 14.63 -13.72
N GLY A 204 -15.08 14.71 -14.93
CA GLY A 204 -15.72 14.16 -16.12
C GLY A 204 -16.98 14.91 -16.53
N ALA A 205 -17.04 16.23 -16.29
CA ALA A 205 -18.21 17.02 -16.63
C ALA A 205 -18.37 17.17 -18.16
N ALA A 206 -19.62 17.18 -18.64
CA ALA A 206 -19.93 17.20 -20.06
C ALA A 206 -19.46 18.47 -20.81
N ASN A 207 -19.22 19.57 -20.07
CA ASN A 207 -18.76 20.84 -20.62
C ASN A 207 -17.24 21.04 -20.62
N ALA A 208 -16.47 19.97 -20.34
CA ALA A 208 -15.01 20.05 -20.17
C ALA A 208 -14.32 20.69 -21.39
N ASP A 209 -14.65 20.25 -22.61
CA ASP A 209 -14.04 20.79 -23.85
C ASP A 209 -14.28 22.29 -24.02
N ALA A 210 -15.47 22.77 -23.71
CA ALA A 210 -15.80 24.20 -23.79
C ALA A 210 -15.02 25.01 -22.76
N LEU A 211 -14.75 24.46 -21.57
CA LEU A 211 -13.96 25.12 -20.53
C LEU A 211 -12.46 25.10 -20.87
N VAL A 212 -11.95 24.00 -21.41
CA VAL A 212 -10.55 23.91 -21.89
C VAL A 212 -10.28 24.93 -22.97
N ALA A 213 -11.21 25.09 -23.94
CA ALA A 213 -11.09 26.08 -25.01
C ALA A 213 -11.08 27.55 -24.51
N ARG A 214 -11.57 27.82 -23.31
CA ARG A 214 -11.54 29.16 -22.69
C ARG A 214 -10.24 29.46 -21.95
N VAL A 215 -9.38 28.48 -21.75
CA VAL A 215 -8.09 28.69 -21.09
C VAL A 215 -7.19 29.55 -22.00
N PRO A 216 -6.65 30.65 -21.48
CA PRO A 216 -5.76 31.51 -22.29
C PRO A 216 -4.54 30.76 -22.80
N THR A 217 -4.08 31.07 -24.01
CA THR A 217 -2.97 30.38 -24.68
C THR A 217 -1.71 30.20 -23.82
N PRO A 218 -1.27 31.20 -23.00
CA PRO A 218 -0.09 30.99 -22.14
C PRO A 218 -0.26 29.90 -21.07
N LEU A 219 -1.49 29.52 -20.71
CA LEU A 219 -1.81 28.52 -19.69
C LEU A 219 -2.26 27.17 -20.28
N GLN A 220 -2.35 27.03 -21.60
CA GLN A 220 -2.71 25.77 -22.26
C GLN A 220 -1.64 24.67 -22.07
N SER A 221 -0.40 25.08 -21.82
CA SER A 221 0.70 24.15 -21.46
C SER A 221 0.84 23.91 -19.95
N ASP A 222 -0.15 24.32 -19.13
CA ASP A 222 -0.12 24.03 -17.70
C ASP A 222 -0.03 22.52 -17.45
N PRO A 223 0.95 22.04 -16.66
CA PRO A 223 1.17 20.60 -16.46
C PRO A 223 -0.06 19.87 -15.92
N GLY A 224 -0.85 20.51 -15.05
CA GLY A 224 -2.05 19.90 -14.49
C GLY A 224 -3.20 19.80 -15.50
N LEU A 225 -3.33 20.77 -16.39
CA LEU A 225 -4.29 20.73 -17.49
C LEU A 225 -3.93 19.61 -18.47
N VAL A 226 -2.69 19.62 -18.98
CA VAL A 226 -2.20 18.61 -19.93
C VAL A 226 -2.31 17.20 -19.37
N PHE A 227 -1.95 17.00 -18.10
CA PHE A 227 -2.09 15.69 -17.43
C PHE A 227 -3.54 15.18 -17.42
N LEU A 228 -4.50 16.06 -17.14
CA LEU A 228 -5.92 15.70 -17.14
C LEU A 228 -6.46 15.45 -18.55
N GLU A 229 -5.97 16.17 -19.56
CA GLU A 229 -6.30 15.91 -20.96
C GLU A 229 -5.79 14.55 -21.43
N ILE A 230 -4.54 14.17 -21.09
CA ILE A 230 -3.98 12.84 -21.39
C ILE A 230 -4.89 11.76 -20.79
N ARG A 231 -5.28 11.90 -19.51
CA ARG A 231 -6.18 10.96 -18.86
C ARG A 231 -7.56 10.88 -19.50
N ARG A 232 -8.08 12.00 -19.97
CA ARG A 232 -9.35 12.06 -20.70
C ARG A 232 -9.24 11.33 -22.03
N LEU A 233 -8.20 11.60 -22.81
CA LEU A 233 -7.93 10.94 -24.09
C LEU A 233 -7.85 9.42 -23.92
N GLY A 234 -7.10 8.95 -22.92
CA GLY A 234 -7.00 7.53 -22.63
C GLY A 234 -8.32 6.87 -22.17
N LYS A 235 -9.28 7.62 -21.59
CA LYS A 235 -10.62 7.10 -21.28
C LYS A 235 -11.51 6.95 -22.53
N HIS A 236 -11.15 7.61 -23.60
CA HIS A 236 -11.87 7.57 -24.88
C HIS A 236 -11.11 6.79 -25.96
N ASP A 237 -10.14 5.95 -25.54
CA ASP A 237 -9.31 5.11 -26.41
C ASP A 237 -8.52 5.90 -27.49
N MET A 238 -8.19 7.18 -27.18
CA MET A 238 -7.39 8.08 -28.04
C MET A 238 -5.93 8.05 -27.57
N ASP A 239 -5.33 6.86 -27.59
CA ASP A 239 -4.01 6.65 -26.98
C ASP A 239 -2.86 7.26 -27.79
N GLU A 240 -2.99 7.39 -29.13
CA GLU A 240 -2.01 8.07 -29.97
C GLU A 240 -1.94 9.58 -29.67
N GLU A 241 -3.09 10.23 -29.49
CA GLU A 241 -3.17 11.64 -29.10
C GLU A 241 -2.61 11.86 -27.69
N ALA A 242 -2.94 10.96 -26.76
CA ALA A 242 -2.37 10.98 -25.42
C ALA A 242 -0.83 10.85 -25.45
N ALA A 243 -0.30 9.96 -26.30
CA ALA A 243 1.13 9.78 -26.49
C ALA A 243 1.81 11.03 -27.08
N LYS A 244 1.18 11.72 -28.04
CA LYS A 244 1.70 12.99 -28.58
C LYS A 244 1.86 14.06 -27.50
N LEU A 245 0.88 14.17 -26.60
CA LEU A 245 0.96 15.09 -25.46
C LEU A 245 2.07 14.67 -24.47
N LEU A 246 2.22 13.37 -24.19
CA LEU A 246 3.29 12.86 -23.34
C LEU A 246 4.68 13.15 -23.90
N LEU A 247 4.88 12.99 -25.22
CA LEU A 247 6.15 13.27 -25.91
C LEU A 247 6.47 14.76 -25.96
N ALA A 248 5.44 15.61 -26.08
CA ALA A 248 5.61 17.07 -26.06
C ALA A 248 6.01 17.60 -24.67
N HIS A 249 5.83 16.81 -23.60
CA HIS A 249 6.11 17.18 -22.23
C HIS A 249 7.02 16.13 -21.54
N PRO A 250 8.29 15.99 -21.99
CA PRO A 250 9.21 14.97 -21.45
C PRO A 250 9.58 15.25 -20.00
N ASP A 251 9.82 16.52 -19.66
CA ASP A 251 10.25 16.95 -18.33
C ASP A 251 9.06 17.53 -17.55
N ASN A 252 8.54 16.74 -16.61
CA ASN A 252 7.47 17.19 -15.73
C ASN A 252 7.95 17.20 -14.28
N PRO A 253 8.43 18.35 -13.77
CA PRO A 253 8.90 18.46 -12.39
C PRO A 253 7.75 18.41 -11.36
N VAL A 254 6.50 18.63 -11.82
CA VAL A 254 5.32 18.60 -10.95
C VAL A 254 4.71 17.20 -10.96
N ARG A 255 4.76 16.52 -9.79
CA ARG A 255 4.21 15.17 -9.62
C ARG A 255 4.78 14.11 -10.59
N PRO A 256 6.11 13.96 -10.70
CA PRO A 256 6.75 13.08 -11.69
C PRO A 256 6.24 11.63 -11.62
N ALA A 257 5.95 11.11 -10.42
CA ALA A 257 5.42 9.76 -10.26
C ALA A 257 4.05 9.55 -10.92
N ALA A 258 3.17 10.58 -10.91
CA ALA A 258 1.86 10.50 -11.57
C ALA A 258 2.01 10.46 -13.11
N TRP A 259 2.90 11.28 -13.65
CA TRP A 259 3.21 11.28 -15.08
C TRP A 259 3.81 9.95 -15.55
N LEU A 260 4.72 9.40 -14.74
CA LEU A 260 5.35 8.12 -15.03
C LEU A 260 4.33 6.97 -15.04
N ALA A 261 3.40 6.97 -14.09
CA ALA A 261 2.30 6.00 -14.07
C ALA A 261 1.42 6.12 -15.32
N GLU A 262 1.08 7.34 -15.74
CA GLU A 262 0.25 7.56 -16.92
C GLU A 262 0.97 7.16 -18.23
N ARG A 263 2.29 7.44 -18.34
CA ARG A 263 3.12 6.95 -19.46
C ARG A 263 3.05 5.43 -19.60
N GLN A 264 3.14 4.70 -18.50
CA GLN A 264 3.06 3.23 -18.49
C GLN A 264 1.66 2.73 -18.90
N ILE A 265 0.59 3.42 -18.48
CA ILE A 265 -0.78 3.06 -18.86
C ILE A 265 -0.97 3.23 -20.36
N VAL A 266 -0.60 4.39 -20.90
CA VAL A 266 -0.73 4.68 -22.34
C VAL A 266 0.16 3.74 -23.16
N ALA A 267 1.40 3.49 -22.73
CA ALA A 267 2.30 2.56 -23.42
C ALA A 267 1.72 1.15 -23.53
N ARG A 268 1.10 0.63 -22.47
CA ARG A 268 0.50 -0.71 -22.51
C ARG A 268 -0.73 -0.77 -23.43
N ARG A 269 -1.50 0.31 -23.54
CA ARG A 269 -2.62 0.39 -24.49
C ARG A 269 -2.12 0.44 -25.93
N LEU A 270 -1.08 1.20 -26.21
CA LEU A 270 -0.43 1.24 -27.51
C LEU A 270 0.15 -0.13 -27.89
N LEU A 271 0.75 -0.85 -26.95
CA LEU A 271 1.20 -2.22 -27.18
C LEU A 271 0.04 -3.16 -27.54
N ALA A 272 -1.10 -3.02 -26.88
CA ALA A 272 -2.31 -3.74 -27.21
C ALA A 272 -2.83 -3.42 -28.63
N GLY A 273 -2.70 -2.16 -29.02
CA GLY A 273 -3.01 -1.68 -30.40
C GLY A 273 -1.94 -2.03 -31.44
N GLY A 274 -0.80 -2.65 -31.06
CA GLY A 274 0.27 -3.05 -31.97
C GLY A 274 1.34 -1.97 -32.24
N ASP A 275 1.25 -0.77 -31.63
CA ASP A 275 2.24 0.29 -31.80
C ASP A 275 3.34 0.24 -30.71
N ALA A 276 4.26 -0.71 -30.88
CA ALA A 276 5.39 -0.89 -29.97
C ALA A 276 6.42 0.25 -30.07
N ASP A 277 6.57 0.88 -31.22
CA ASP A 277 7.50 1.99 -31.43
C ASP A 277 7.09 3.22 -30.62
N LEU A 278 5.82 3.60 -30.67
CA LEU A 278 5.30 4.73 -29.93
C LEU A 278 5.27 4.41 -28.41
N ALA A 279 4.87 3.21 -28.03
CA ALA A 279 4.90 2.73 -26.66
C ALA A 279 6.30 2.85 -26.04
N TYR A 280 7.34 2.39 -26.75
CA TYR A 280 8.72 2.50 -26.29
C TYR A 280 9.16 3.95 -26.10
N LYS A 281 8.90 4.82 -27.10
CA LYS A 281 9.28 6.24 -27.05
C LYS A 281 8.73 6.96 -25.83
N ILE A 282 7.47 6.69 -25.45
CA ILE A 282 6.88 7.37 -24.29
C ILE A 282 7.39 6.80 -22.95
N VAL A 283 7.74 5.52 -22.89
CA VAL A 283 8.25 4.88 -21.66
C VAL A 283 9.72 5.20 -21.44
N GLU A 284 10.52 5.29 -22.50
CA GLU A 284 11.94 5.62 -22.42
C GLU A 284 12.18 7.02 -21.80
N GLN A 285 11.24 7.94 -21.97
CA GLN A 285 11.29 9.29 -21.39
C GLN A 285 10.82 9.30 -19.92
N HIS A 286 11.40 8.47 -19.05
CA HIS A 286 11.01 8.38 -17.63
C HIS A 286 11.86 9.25 -16.70
N GLY A 287 12.91 9.90 -17.20
CA GLY A 287 13.84 10.69 -16.39
C GLY A 287 14.68 9.83 -15.43
N ASP A 288 15.47 10.48 -14.60
CA ASP A 288 16.36 9.87 -13.59
C ASP A 288 15.66 9.70 -12.22
N GLY A 289 14.40 9.33 -12.20
CA GLY A 289 13.63 9.13 -10.97
C GLY A 289 14.08 7.90 -10.17
N ASP A 290 13.74 7.90 -8.88
CA ASP A 290 13.91 6.75 -7.99
C ASP A 290 12.57 6.04 -7.69
N GLY A 291 12.66 4.83 -7.15
CA GLY A 291 11.51 4.08 -6.65
C GLY A 291 10.86 3.12 -7.66
N SER A 292 9.68 2.62 -7.27
CA SER A 292 8.98 1.58 -8.03
C SER A 292 8.53 2.05 -9.42
N GLY A 293 8.13 3.30 -9.57
CA GLY A 293 7.70 3.85 -10.85
C GLY A 293 8.81 3.84 -11.91
N TYR A 294 10.03 4.22 -11.53
CA TYR A 294 11.22 4.12 -12.39
C TYR A 294 11.50 2.68 -12.80
N SER A 295 11.52 1.77 -11.81
CA SER A 295 11.79 0.34 -12.07
C SER A 295 10.75 -0.29 -13.01
N ASP A 296 9.49 0.11 -12.90
CA ASP A 296 8.43 -0.39 -13.77
C ASP A 296 8.51 0.20 -15.19
N ALA A 297 8.97 1.46 -15.35
CA ALA A 297 9.19 2.07 -16.65
C ALA A 297 10.39 1.43 -17.38
N GLU A 298 11.53 1.30 -16.70
CA GLU A 298 12.70 0.58 -17.23
C GLU A 298 12.35 -0.87 -17.59
N PHE A 299 11.58 -1.53 -16.73
CA PHE A 299 11.11 -2.88 -17.02
C PHE A 299 10.28 -2.92 -18.31
N LEU A 300 9.31 -2.03 -18.47
CA LEU A 300 8.45 -2.01 -19.64
C LEU A 300 9.24 -1.69 -20.92
N ALA A 301 10.19 -0.74 -20.87
CA ALA A 301 11.10 -0.45 -21.97
C ALA A 301 11.95 -1.66 -22.36
N GLY A 302 12.56 -2.34 -21.37
CA GLY A 302 13.31 -3.57 -21.58
C GLY A 302 12.45 -4.71 -22.15
N TYR A 303 11.23 -4.87 -21.67
CA TYR A 303 10.28 -5.85 -22.16
C TYR A 303 9.91 -5.59 -23.63
N ILE A 304 9.63 -4.33 -24.01
CA ILE A 304 9.37 -3.94 -25.40
C ILE A 304 10.60 -4.23 -26.28
N ALA A 305 11.78 -3.84 -25.83
CA ALA A 305 13.03 -4.08 -26.55
C ALA A 305 13.26 -5.57 -26.81
N LEU A 306 13.01 -6.43 -25.82
CA LEU A 306 13.22 -7.88 -25.94
C LEU A 306 12.16 -8.55 -26.82
N ARG A 307 10.88 -8.25 -26.56
CA ARG A 307 9.77 -9.02 -27.14
C ARG A 307 9.28 -8.49 -28.47
N TYR A 308 9.26 -7.18 -28.66
CA TYR A 308 8.73 -6.54 -29.86
C TYR A 308 9.86 -6.17 -30.85
N PHE A 309 10.93 -5.54 -30.35
CA PHE A 309 12.03 -5.11 -31.22
C PHE A 309 13.05 -6.21 -31.52
N LYS A 310 13.06 -7.30 -30.74
CA LYS A 310 14.09 -8.36 -30.82
C LYS A 310 15.52 -7.81 -30.65
N LYS A 311 15.67 -6.81 -29.76
CA LYS A 311 16.94 -6.17 -29.41
C LYS A 311 17.35 -6.54 -27.98
N PRO A 312 17.91 -7.75 -27.76
CA PRO A 312 18.20 -8.24 -26.42
C PRO A 312 19.29 -7.43 -25.69
N GLU A 313 20.28 -6.86 -26.38
CA GLU A 313 21.28 -5.96 -25.77
C GLU A 313 20.61 -4.75 -25.12
N LEU A 314 19.75 -4.07 -25.87
CA LEU A 314 18.99 -2.92 -25.36
C LEU A 314 18.11 -3.30 -24.16
N ALA A 315 17.47 -4.46 -24.22
CA ALA A 315 16.68 -4.99 -23.11
C ALA A 315 17.52 -5.26 -21.87
N PHE A 316 18.69 -5.85 -22.05
CA PHE A 316 19.63 -6.12 -20.96
C PHE A 316 20.07 -4.83 -20.27
N ASP A 317 20.35 -3.77 -21.03
CA ASP A 317 20.72 -2.45 -20.48
C ASP A 317 19.61 -1.90 -19.58
N HIS A 318 18.35 -1.97 -20.01
CA HIS A 318 17.20 -1.55 -19.21
C HIS A 318 17.08 -2.36 -17.90
N PHE A 319 17.11 -3.70 -17.97
CA PHE A 319 17.00 -4.54 -16.79
C PHE A 319 18.17 -4.37 -15.81
N SER A 320 19.39 -4.15 -16.32
CA SER A 320 20.58 -3.90 -15.50
C SER A 320 20.50 -2.60 -14.72
N ARG A 321 19.89 -1.54 -15.31
CA ARG A 321 19.67 -0.27 -14.61
C ARG A 321 18.71 -0.41 -13.42
N ILE A 322 17.73 -1.30 -13.49
CA ILE A 322 16.83 -1.61 -12.37
C ILE A 322 17.65 -2.16 -11.19
N LEU A 323 18.50 -3.16 -11.43
CA LEU A 323 19.28 -3.83 -10.38
C LEU A 323 20.14 -2.89 -9.55
N ALA A 324 20.65 -1.82 -10.16
CA ALA A 324 21.47 -0.81 -9.48
C ALA A 324 20.67 0.05 -8.47
N ARG A 325 19.35 0.05 -8.54
CA ARG A 325 18.49 1.00 -7.81
C ARG A 325 17.43 0.35 -6.90
N VAL A 326 17.30 -0.98 -6.92
CA VAL A 326 16.28 -1.69 -6.12
C VAL A 326 16.90 -2.51 -5.00
N SER A 327 16.18 -2.57 -3.88
CA SER A 327 16.58 -3.37 -2.70
C SER A 327 15.66 -4.58 -2.47
N SER A 328 14.37 -4.49 -2.84
CA SER A 328 13.41 -5.56 -2.52
C SER A 328 13.70 -6.86 -3.26
N PRO A 329 13.53 -8.02 -2.62
CA PRO A 329 13.75 -9.34 -3.24
C PRO A 329 12.94 -9.55 -4.53
N TYR A 330 11.71 -9.07 -4.57
CA TYR A 330 10.85 -9.15 -5.75
C TYR A 330 11.43 -8.36 -6.94
N ALA A 331 11.82 -7.09 -6.73
CA ALA A 331 12.32 -6.26 -7.82
C ALA A 331 13.68 -6.75 -8.32
N LYS A 332 14.55 -7.22 -7.42
CA LYS A 332 15.84 -7.83 -7.78
C LYS A 332 15.66 -9.10 -8.61
N SER A 333 14.83 -10.03 -8.15
CA SER A 333 14.59 -11.29 -8.87
C SER A 333 13.93 -11.06 -10.24
N ARG A 334 13.00 -10.09 -10.35
CA ARG A 334 12.39 -9.70 -11.63
C ARG A 334 13.44 -9.20 -12.63
N ALA A 335 14.25 -8.24 -12.22
CA ALA A 335 15.29 -7.68 -13.08
C ALA A 335 16.34 -8.74 -13.45
N ALA A 336 16.75 -9.59 -12.51
CA ALA A 336 17.71 -10.67 -12.76
C ALA A 336 17.14 -11.72 -13.73
N TYR A 337 15.91 -12.18 -13.55
CA TYR A 337 15.26 -13.13 -14.45
C TYR A 337 15.21 -12.59 -15.88
N TRP A 338 14.75 -11.36 -16.08
CA TRP A 338 14.64 -10.78 -17.41
C TRP A 338 16.00 -10.42 -18.03
N SER A 339 17.02 -10.08 -17.22
CA SER A 339 18.42 -9.99 -17.68
C SER A 339 18.94 -11.34 -18.19
N GLY A 340 18.62 -12.43 -17.47
CA GLY A 340 18.94 -13.79 -17.90
C GLY A 340 18.26 -14.16 -19.23
N ARG A 341 16.97 -13.80 -19.38
CA ARG A 341 16.22 -14.01 -20.64
C ARG A 341 16.80 -13.21 -21.82
N ALA A 342 17.25 -11.97 -21.56
CA ALA A 342 17.93 -11.16 -22.57
C ALA A 342 19.28 -11.77 -22.98
N ALA A 343 20.07 -12.22 -22.00
CA ALA A 343 21.35 -12.89 -22.27
C ALA A 343 21.19 -14.20 -23.06
N LEU A 344 20.14 -15.01 -22.75
CA LEU A 344 19.82 -16.21 -23.54
C LEU A 344 19.47 -15.87 -25.01
N ALA A 345 18.71 -14.79 -25.22
CA ALA A 345 18.36 -14.35 -26.57
C ALA A 345 19.58 -13.94 -27.40
N GLU A 346 20.69 -13.60 -26.75
CA GLU A 346 21.99 -13.34 -27.37
C GLU A 346 22.91 -14.56 -27.41
N SER A 347 22.43 -15.73 -26.99
CA SER A 347 23.23 -16.95 -26.82
C SER A 347 24.40 -16.82 -25.85
N LYS A 348 24.34 -15.86 -24.89
CA LYS A 348 25.33 -15.64 -23.84
C LYS A 348 25.01 -16.51 -22.60
N HIS A 349 25.19 -17.82 -22.73
CA HIS A 349 24.73 -18.81 -21.74
C HIS A 349 25.34 -18.61 -20.35
N ASP A 350 26.65 -18.34 -20.24
CA ASP A 350 27.30 -18.13 -18.95
C ASP A 350 26.76 -16.89 -18.22
N LEU A 351 26.47 -15.84 -18.98
CA LEU A 351 25.86 -14.62 -18.45
C LEU A 351 24.42 -14.87 -18.00
N ALA A 352 23.65 -15.65 -18.74
CA ALA A 352 22.31 -16.04 -18.37
C ALA A 352 22.29 -16.85 -17.07
N ILE A 353 23.16 -17.86 -16.95
CA ILE A 353 23.32 -18.65 -15.71
C ILE A 353 23.64 -17.75 -14.51
N LYS A 354 24.55 -16.79 -14.67
CA LYS A 354 24.88 -15.83 -13.63
C LYS A 354 23.64 -15.06 -13.14
N TRP A 355 22.81 -14.57 -14.06
CA TRP A 355 21.64 -13.78 -13.72
C TRP A 355 20.51 -14.63 -13.15
N PHE A 356 20.26 -15.82 -13.68
CA PHE A 356 19.30 -16.73 -13.07
C PHE A 356 19.73 -17.19 -11.69
N THR A 357 21.05 -17.36 -11.45
CA THR A 357 21.56 -17.65 -10.10
C THR A 357 21.23 -16.52 -9.11
N ALA A 358 21.46 -15.26 -9.51
CA ALA A 358 21.11 -14.11 -8.69
C ALA A 358 19.59 -13.98 -8.47
N GLY A 359 18.77 -14.27 -9.49
CA GLY A 359 17.32 -14.27 -9.37
C GLY A 359 16.81 -15.35 -8.41
N ALA A 360 17.39 -16.55 -8.48
CA ALA A 360 17.02 -17.71 -7.68
C ALA A 360 17.37 -17.57 -6.18
N GLU A 361 18.15 -16.57 -5.75
CA GLU A 361 18.33 -16.28 -4.32
C GLU A 361 17.01 -15.92 -3.63
N ALA A 362 16.03 -15.40 -4.36
CA ALA A 362 14.74 -14.99 -3.84
C ALA A 362 13.63 -16.02 -4.14
N MET A 363 13.79 -17.27 -3.69
CA MET A 363 12.90 -18.42 -3.96
C MET A 363 11.44 -18.22 -3.52
N THR A 364 11.14 -17.27 -2.66
CA THR A 364 9.76 -16.94 -2.26
C THR A 364 9.07 -15.98 -3.24
N THR A 365 9.73 -15.60 -4.34
CA THR A 365 9.20 -14.70 -5.35
C THR A 365 8.95 -15.41 -6.67
N TYR A 366 7.97 -14.95 -7.43
CA TYR A 366 7.60 -15.47 -8.74
C TYR A 366 8.80 -15.59 -9.70
N TYR A 367 9.60 -14.52 -9.81
CA TYR A 367 10.77 -14.53 -10.70
C TYR A 367 11.96 -15.29 -10.12
N GLY A 368 12.05 -15.42 -8.79
CA GLY A 368 13.03 -16.30 -8.16
C GLY A 368 12.78 -17.76 -8.49
N GLN A 369 11.52 -18.19 -8.45
CA GLN A 369 11.10 -19.54 -8.83
C GLN A 369 11.29 -19.80 -10.33
N LEU A 370 10.96 -18.83 -11.19
CA LEU A 370 11.26 -18.92 -12.63
C LEU A 370 12.77 -19.03 -12.90
N SER A 371 13.57 -18.22 -12.20
CA SER A 371 15.04 -18.28 -12.32
C SER A 371 15.61 -19.62 -11.88
N ALA A 372 15.07 -20.21 -10.81
CA ALA A 372 15.46 -21.54 -10.34
C ALA A 372 15.14 -22.62 -11.38
N HIS A 373 13.98 -22.53 -12.03
CA HIS A 373 13.60 -23.43 -13.11
C HIS A 373 14.62 -23.39 -14.29
N GLU A 374 15.00 -22.19 -14.72
CA GLU A 374 15.99 -22.02 -15.80
C GLU A 374 17.37 -22.64 -15.46
N LEU A 375 17.63 -22.87 -14.18
CA LEU A 375 18.81 -23.59 -13.68
C LEU A 375 18.58 -25.08 -13.45
N GLY A 376 17.42 -25.63 -13.83
CA GLY A 376 17.04 -27.03 -13.59
C GLY A 376 16.73 -27.34 -12.11
N ARG A 377 16.32 -26.34 -11.31
CA ARG A 377 16.00 -26.46 -9.89
C ARG A 377 14.49 -26.33 -9.67
N ASP A 378 13.72 -27.36 -10.02
CA ASP A 378 12.24 -27.36 -9.97
C ASP A 378 11.67 -27.80 -8.61
N ALA A 379 12.35 -27.54 -7.51
CA ALA A 379 11.83 -27.83 -6.19
C ALA A 379 11.12 -26.59 -5.60
N PRO A 380 9.94 -26.78 -4.95
CA PRO A 380 9.32 -25.70 -4.21
C PRO A 380 10.25 -25.19 -3.10
N PRO A 381 10.15 -23.90 -2.71
CA PRO A 381 10.92 -23.39 -1.60
C PRO A 381 10.54 -24.11 -0.31
N HIS A 382 11.52 -24.74 0.33
CA HIS A 382 11.32 -25.40 1.62
C HIS A 382 11.36 -24.37 2.77
N PRO A 383 10.55 -24.57 3.84
CA PRO A 383 10.63 -23.71 5.01
C PRO A 383 12.03 -23.73 5.62
N VAL A 384 12.63 -22.58 5.78
CA VAL A 384 13.85 -22.40 6.58
C VAL A 384 13.42 -22.36 8.04
N PRO A 385 14.12 -23.05 8.96
CA PRO A 385 13.83 -22.95 10.39
C PRO A 385 13.92 -21.51 10.87
N GLU A 386 12.87 -21.06 11.54
CA GLU A 386 12.83 -19.72 12.11
C GLU A 386 13.69 -19.61 13.37
N PRO A 387 14.23 -18.42 13.68
CA PRO A 387 14.99 -18.19 14.89
C PRO A 387 14.16 -18.55 16.12
N ARG A 388 14.80 -19.19 17.12
CA ARG A 388 14.16 -19.55 18.38
C ARG A 388 14.74 -18.72 19.50
N PRO A 389 13.91 -17.94 20.23
CA PRO A 389 14.37 -17.21 21.39
C PRO A 389 14.74 -18.14 22.54
N ASP A 390 15.72 -17.77 23.34
CA ASP A 390 15.95 -18.36 24.64
C ASP A 390 14.99 -17.77 25.70
N ALA A 391 15.04 -18.33 26.92
CA ALA A 391 14.15 -17.91 28.01
C ALA A 391 14.39 -16.44 28.45
N ALA A 392 15.61 -15.95 28.38
CA ALA A 392 15.96 -14.59 28.76
C ALA A 392 15.47 -13.59 27.69
N GLN A 393 15.60 -13.93 26.42
CA GLN A 393 15.08 -13.15 25.30
C GLN A 393 13.55 -13.04 25.34
N LEU A 394 12.85 -14.16 25.60
CA LEU A 394 11.40 -14.17 25.81
C LEU A 394 10.99 -13.28 26.98
N ALA A 395 11.62 -13.43 28.13
CA ALA A 395 11.30 -12.61 29.30
C ALA A 395 11.55 -11.12 29.06
N SER A 396 12.64 -10.78 28.36
CA SER A 396 12.94 -9.40 27.98
C SER A 396 11.93 -8.82 27.00
N PHE A 397 11.51 -9.60 26.01
CA PHE A 397 10.49 -9.20 25.04
C PHE A 397 9.13 -9.01 25.70
N ASP A 398 8.68 -9.98 26.49
CA ASP A 398 7.39 -9.97 27.19
C ASP A 398 7.27 -8.83 28.21
N ALA A 399 8.40 -8.34 28.74
CA ALA A 399 8.45 -7.19 29.66
C ALA A 399 8.39 -5.83 28.96
N LYS A 400 8.61 -5.76 27.63
CA LYS A 400 8.52 -4.50 26.88
C LYS A 400 7.11 -3.90 27.01
N GLU A 401 7.00 -2.65 27.44
CA GLU A 401 5.71 -2.00 27.67
C GLU A 401 4.80 -2.04 26.44
N GLN A 402 5.33 -1.72 25.26
CA GLN A 402 4.55 -1.71 24.00
C GLN A 402 4.08 -3.11 23.59
N VAL A 403 4.82 -4.16 23.93
CA VAL A 403 4.42 -5.57 23.73
C VAL A 403 3.22 -5.89 24.63
N ARG A 404 3.28 -5.49 25.90
CA ARG A 404 2.18 -5.65 26.87
C ARG A 404 0.93 -4.87 26.45
N VAL A 405 1.12 -3.64 25.93
CA VAL A 405 0.02 -2.83 25.37
C VAL A 405 -0.61 -3.52 24.16
N ALA A 406 0.18 -4.01 23.22
CA ALA A 406 -0.33 -4.71 22.05
C ALA A 406 -1.14 -5.95 22.42
N ALA A 407 -0.68 -6.71 23.41
CA ALA A 407 -1.37 -7.88 23.93
C ALA A 407 -2.71 -7.52 24.61
N LEU A 408 -2.73 -6.49 25.45
CA LEU A 408 -3.94 -6.01 26.13
C LEU A 408 -4.98 -5.46 25.14
N LEU A 409 -4.55 -4.70 24.13
CA LEU A 409 -5.43 -4.22 23.07
C LEU A 409 -6.04 -5.35 22.24
N ALA A 410 -5.23 -6.37 21.92
CA ALA A 410 -5.71 -7.55 21.21
C ALA A 410 -6.78 -8.30 22.02
N GLU A 411 -6.55 -8.45 23.31
CA GLU A 411 -7.51 -9.07 24.25
C GLU A 411 -8.81 -8.26 24.39
N ALA A 412 -8.71 -6.93 24.41
CA ALA A 412 -9.86 -6.03 24.40
C ALA A 412 -10.61 -6.01 23.03
N GLY A 413 -10.14 -6.76 22.04
CA GLY A 413 -10.73 -6.75 20.70
C GLY A 413 -10.47 -5.48 19.88
N ASP A 414 -9.59 -4.59 20.35
CA ASP A 414 -9.21 -3.38 19.63
C ASP A 414 -8.24 -3.69 18.50
N ARG A 415 -8.80 -4.11 17.37
CA ARG A 415 -8.03 -4.54 16.20
C ARG A 415 -7.19 -3.43 15.56
N GLU A 416 -7.72 -2.19 15.58
CA GLU A 416 -7.07 -1.04 14.97
C GLU A 416 -5.80 -0.66 15.74
N HIS A 417 -5.91 -0.41 17.04
CA HIS A 417 -4.75 0.00 17.82
C HIS A 417 -3.77 -1.16 18.08
N THR A 418 -4.23 -2.42 18.13
CA THR A 418 -3.32 -3.58 18.08
C THR A 418 -2.43 -3.54 16.84
N ARG A 419 -3.01 -3.27 15.67
CA ARG A 419 -2.23 -3.12 14.42
C ARG A 419 -1.21 -2.00 14.53
N VAL A 420 -1.60 -0.85 15.11
CA VAL A 420 -0.71 0.30 15.30
C VAL A 420 0.53 -0.08 16.10
N PHE A 421 0.34 -0.72 17.27
CA PHE A 421 1.47 -1.11 18.13
C PHE A 421 2.33 -2.21 17.51
N VAL A 422 1.73 -3.24 16.92
CA VAL A 422 2.51 -4.31 16.25
C VAL A 422 3.28 -3.76 15.05
N THR A 423 2.69 -2.87 14.26
CA THR A 423 3.39 -2.23 13.12
C THR A 423 4.55 -1.37 13.61
N HIS A 424 4.33 -0.57 14.64
CA HIS A 424 5.36 0.29 15.25
C HIS A 424 6.52 -0.54 15.81
N LEU A 425 6.23 -1.59 16.57
CA LEU A 425 7.25 -2.53 17.06
C LEU A 425 8.05 -3.16 15.92
N ALA A 426 7.37 -3.57 14.83
CA ALA A 426 8.05 -4.14 13.67
C ALA A 426 8.92 -3.11 12.91
N ASP A 427 8.54 -1.82 12.91
CA ASP A 427 9.35 -0.74 12.32
C ASP A 427 10.61 -0.42 13.12
N MET A 428 10.56 -0.64 14.44
CA MET A 428 11.70 -0.43 15.34
C MET A 428 12.61 -1.66 15.46
N THR A 429 12.17 -2.81 14.98
CA THR A 429 12.88 -4.09 15.10
C THR A 429 13.86 -4.27 13.95
N HIS A 430 15.09 -4.70 14.29
CA HIS A 430 16.14 -5.05 13.33
C HIS A 430 16.72 -6.45 13.60
N ASP A 431 16.36 -7.08 14.72
CA ASP A 431 16.82 -8.40 15.14
C ASP A 431 15.85 -9.49 14.67
N GLN A 432 16.43 -10.61 14.20
CA GLN A 432 15.68 -11.75 13.68
C GLN A 432 14.78 -12.41 14.72
N ILE A 433 15.26 -12.49 15.94
CA ILE A 433 14.55 -13.15 17.06
C ILE A 433 13.37 -12.27 17.49
N ASP A 434 13.57 -10.95 17.56
CA ASP A 434 12.49 -10.00 17.88
C ASP A 434 11.37 -10.04 16.83
N PHE A 435 11.69 -10.15 15.52
CA PHE A 435 10.68 -10.36 14.47
C PHE A 435 9.89 -11.66 14.68
N ALA A 436 10.58 -12.76 14.99
CA ALA A 436 9.92 -14.06 15.22
C ALA A 436 9.00 -14.00 16.45
N MET A 437 9.46 -13.40 17.56
CA MET A 437 8.64 -13.22 18.76
C MET A 437 7.43 -12.33 18.52
N LEU A 438 7.58 -11.25 17.75
CA LEU A 438 6.48 -10.34 17.42
C LEU A 438 5.43 -11.01 16.50
N ALA A 439 5.87 -11.80 15.53
CA ALA A 439 4.98 -12.59 14.69
C ALA A 439 4.22 -13.64 15.49
N ALA A 440 4.90 -14.37 16.39
CA ALA A 440 4.29 -15.34 17.29
C ALA A 440 3.28 -14.68 18.26
N LEU A 441 3.59 -13.51 18.81
CA LEU A 441 2.65 -12.73 19.62
C LEU A 441 1.37 -12.41 18.83
N ALA A 442 1.50 -11.89 17.62
CA ALA A 442 0.37 -11.56 16.76
C ALA A 442 -0.49 -12.80 16.48
N GLU A 443 0.13 -13.93 16.13
CA GLU A 443 -0.58 -15.19 15.86
C GLU A 443 -1.32 -15.71 17.07
N THR A 444 -0.67 -15.76 18.24
CA THR A 444 -1.28 -16.23 19.51
C THR A 444 -2.45 -15.36 19.97
N ARG A 445 -2.48 -14.09 19.56
CA ARG A 445 -3.60 -13.16 19.79
C ARG A 445 -4.64 -13.18 18.66
N GLY A 446 -4.63 -14.20 17.80
CA GLY A 446 -5.60 -14.35 16.70
C GLY A 446 -5.46 -13.32 15.57
N ARG A 447 -4.29 -12.66 15.47
CA ARG A 447 -3.98 -11.64 14.48
C ARG A 447 -2.98 -12.19 13.45
N ILE A 448 -3.40 -13.23 12.74
CA ILE A 448 -2.62 -13.85 11.66
C ILE A 448 -2.23 -12.82 10.60
N ASP A 449 -3.12 -11.87 10.31
CA ASP A 449 -2.86 -10.76 9.40
C ASP A 449 -1.62 -9.94 9.82
N LEU A 450 -1.44 -9.71 11.10
CA LEU A 450 -0.27 -9.00 11.63
C LEU A 450 0.98 -9.88 11.64
N ALA A 451 0.86 -11.18 11.92
CA ALA A 451 2.00 -12.10 11.82
C ALA A 451 2.56 -12.13 10.38
N ILE A 452 1.71 -12.18 9.36
CA ILE A 452 2.11 -12.08 7.95
C ILE A 452 2.75 -10.71 7.65
N MET A 453 2.21 -9.63 8.19
CA MET A 453 2.78 -8.29 8.02
C MET A 453 4.19 -8.22 8.62
N VAL A 454 4.39 -8.72 9.83
CA VAL A 454 5.70 -8.81 10.48
C VAL A 454 6.67 -9.67 9.66
N ALA A 455 6.22 -10.82 9.17
CA ALA A 455 7.04 -11.71 8.34
C ALA A 455 7.48 -11.05 7.01
N ARG A 456 6.62 -10.22 6.41
CA ARG A 456 6.99 -9.43 5.21
C ARG A 456 8.08 -8.41 5.53
N LYS A 457 7.97 -7.68 6.65
CA LYS A 457 9.02 -6.74 7.09
C LYS A 457 10.33 -7.43 7.42
N ALA A 458 10.25 -8.58 8.07
CA ALA A 458 11.40 -9.42 8.35
C ALA A 458 12.10 -9.88 7.06
N LEU A 459 11.33 -10.28 6.05
CA LEU A 459 11.88 -10.65 4.74
C LEU A 459 12.58 -9.46 4.04
N ASP A 460 12.01 -8.26 4.10
CA ASP A 460 12.63 -7.05 3.57
C ASP A 460 13.93 -6.70 4.32
N ALA A 461 14.02 -7.05 5.60
CA ALA A 461 15.23 -6.96 6.42
C ALA A 461 16.22 -8.13 6.23
N GLY A 462 15.93 -9.07 5.32
CA GLY A 462 16.78 -10.22 5.02
C GLY A 462 16.57 -11.44 5.92
N THR A 463 15.51 -11.46 6.72
CA THR A 463 15.18 -12.58 7.64
C THR A 463 13.85 -13.22 7.25
N PRO A 464 13.83 -14.29 6.48
CA PRO A 464 12.60 -14.96 6.10
C PRO A 464 11.96 -15.68 7.30
N LEU A 465 10.72 -15.33 7.64
CA LEU A 465 9.86 -16.04 8.58
C LEU A 465 8.84 -16.86 7.79
N MET A 466 9.20 -18.10 7.49
CA MET A 466 8.42 -18.94 6.56
C MET A 466 7.18 -19.55 7.21
N VAL A 467 7.23 -19.85 8.52
CA VAL A 467 6.09 -20.41 9.26
C VAL A 467 5.02 -19.35 9.50
N HIS A 468 5.42 -18.23 10.13
CA HIS A 468 4.48 -17.12 10.42
C HIS A 468 4.04 -16.36 9.16
N GLY A 469 4.87 -16.33 8.11
CA GLY A 469 4.54 -15.68 6.84
C GLY A 469 3.59 -16.47 5.95
N TYR A 470 3.47 -17.78 6.18
CA TYR A 470 2.62 -18.68 5.38
C TYR A 470 1.81 -19.61 6.31
N PRO A 471 0.89 -19.07 7.10
CA PRO A 471 0.10 -19.83 8.05
C PRO A 471 -0.82 -20.83 7.36
N VAL A 472 -1.02 -21.98 8.01
CA VAL A 472 -1.95 -23.03 7.59
C VAL A 472 -3.08 -23.11 8.60
N THR A 473 -4.32 -22.97 8.16
CA THR A 473 -5.53 -22.99 8.98
C THR A 473 -6.48 -24.09 8.52
N ALA A 474 -7.46 -24.45 9.37
CA ALA A 474 -8.49 -25.42 8.98
C ALA A 474 -9.31 -24.88 7.79
N LEU A 475 -9.48 -25.72 6.77
CA LEU A 475 -10.33 -25.43 5.61
C LEU A 475 -11.64 -26.25 5.67
N PRO A 476 -12.74 -25.76 5.10
CA PRO A 476 -13.96 -26.53 4.96
C PRO A 476 -13.70 -27.83 4.19
N PRO A 477 -14.28 -28.97 4.57
CA PRO A 477 -14.11 -30.23 3.86
C PRO A 477 -14.68 -30.20 2.45
N GLY A 478 -14.21 -31.09 1.58
CA GLY A 478 -14.67 -31.27 0.20
C GLY A 478 -14.09 -30.23 -0.78
N GLY A 479 -14.58 -30.26 -2.04
CA GLY A 479 -14.09 -29.46 -3.17
C GLY A 479 -12.89 -30.07 -3.87
N ASN A 480 -12.60 -29.59 -5.08
CA ASN A 480 -11.55 -30.12 -5.95
C ASN A 480 -10.34 -29.15 -6.07
N VAL A 481 -10.39 -27.98 -5.39
CA VAL A 481 -9.25 -27.04 -5.37
C VAL A 481 -8.25 -27.52 -4.32
N GLU A 482 -6.99 -27.62 -4.71
CA GLU A 482 -5.93 -27.97 -3.76
C GLU A 482 -5.82 -26.92 -2.63
N HIS A 483 -5.56 -27.39 -1.42
CA HIS A 483 -5.45 -26.53 -0.24
C HIS A 483 -4.37 -25.45 -0.38
N PRO A 484 -3.15 -25.72 -0.92
CA PRO A 484 -2.14 -24.72 -1.18
C PRO A 484 -2.64 -23.52 -2.01
N LEU A 485 -3.48 -23.75 -3.04
CA LEU A 485 -4.03 -22.67 -3.86
C LEU A 485 -5.05 -21.83 -3.07
N LEU A 486 -5.88 -22.46 -2.25
CA LEU A 486 -6.81 -21.74 -1.36
C LEU A 486 -6.06 -20.87 -0.37
N TYR A 487 -5.01 -21.40 0.28
CA TYR A 487 -4.17 -20.61 1.19
C TYR A 487 -3.48 -19.44 0.46
N ALA A 488 -2.99 -19.66 -0.75
CA ALA A 488 -2.36 -18.62 -1.55
C ALA A 488 -3.33 -17.47 -1.88
N ILE A 489 -4.57 -17.79 -2.23
CA ILE A 489 -5.64 -16.79 -2.46
C ILE A 489 -5.97 -16.07 -1.14
N VAL A 490 -6.28 -16.78 -0.05
CA VAL A 490 -6.62 -16.17 1.25
C VAL A 490 -5.51 -15.23 1.74
N ARG A 491 -4.25 -15.67 1.61
CA ARG A 491 -3.08 -14.86 1.96
C ARG A 491 -3.00 -13.57 1.14
N GLN A 492 -3.30 -13.65 -0.13
CA GLN A 492 -3.23 -12.49 -1.03
C GLN A 492 -4.42 -11.54 -0.83
N GLU A 493 -5.63 -12.06 -0.58
CA GLU A 493 -6.85 -11.29 -0.45
C GLU A 493 -6.96 -10.54 0.89
N SER A 494 -6.78 -11.25 1.98
CA SER A 494 -7.04 -10.71 3.33
C SER A 494 -5.87 -10.85 4.30
N ALA A 495 -4.79 -11.53 3.92
CA ALA A 495 -3.78 -12.01 4.87
C ALA A 495 -4.41 -12.80 6.04
N PHE A 496 -5.42 -13.60 5.76
CA PHE A 496 -6.22 -14.36 6.76
C PHE A 496 -7.03 -13.49 7.75
N ASP A 497 -7.30 -12.23 7.43
CA ASP A 497 -8.23 -11.41 8.22
C ASP A 497 -9.68 -11.67 7.80
N GLN A 498 -10.42 -12.44 8.60
CA GLN A 498 -11.84 -12.72 8.32
C GLN A 498 -12.72 -11.48 8.38
N PHE A 499 -12.29 -10.41 9.08
CA PHE A 499 -13.05 -9.16 9.21
C PHE A 499 -12.72 -8.15 8.13
N ALA A 500 -11.81 -8.48 7.20
CA ALA A 500 -11.38 -7.57 6.15
C ALA A 500 -12.56 -7.11 5.27
N VAL A 501 -12.62 -5.78 5.07
CA VAL A 501 -13.57 -5.15 4.12
C VAL A 501 -12.76 -4.17 3.27
N SER A 502 -12.77 -4.39 1.95
CA SER A 502 -12.08 -3.50 1.02
C SER A 502 -12.85 -2.20 0.78
N ARG A 503 -12.19 -1.18 0.23
CA ARG A 503 -12.86 0.06 -0.18
C ARG A 503 -13.97 -0.16 -1.21
N ALA A 504 -13.86 -1.20 -2.04
CA ALA A 504 -14.87 -1.59 -3.02
C ALA A 504 -16.02 -2.42 -2.41
N GLY A 505 -15.91 -2.81 -1.13
CA GLY A 505 -16.92 -3.59 -0.43
C GLY A 505 -16.74 -5.10 -0.51
N ALA A 506 -15.60 -5.61 -0.99
CA ALA A 506 -15.27 -7.03 -0.90
C ALA A 506 -15.04 -7.44 0.56
N ARG A 507 -15.43 -8.66 0.96
CA ARG A 507 -15.54 -9.05 2.37
C ARG A 507 -14.93 -10.40 2.70
N GLY A 508 -14.31 -10.47 3.86
CA GLY A 508 -13.87 -11.70 4.54
C GLY A 508 -12.57 -12.29 3.98
N LEU A 509 -12.30 -13.54 4.34
CA LEU A 509 -11.03 -14.24 4.06
C LEU A 509 -10.66 -14.25 2.57
N MET A 510 -11.65 -14.49 1.70
CA MET A 510 -11.47 -14.57 0.25
C MET A 510 -11.98 -13.32 -0.49
N GLN A 511 -12.24 -12.21 0.21
CA GLN A 511 -12.63 -10.91 -0.33
C GLN A 511 -13.73 -10.99 -1.39
N LEU A 512 -14.82 -11.64 -1.04
CA LEU A 512 -15.95 -11.80 -1.96
C LEU A 512 -16.77 -10.52 -2.04
N MET A 513 -17.08 -10.09 -3.27
CA MET A 513 -18.10 -9.08 -3.51
C MET A 513 -19.48 -9.62 -3.13
N PRO A 514 -20.34 -8.85 -2.42
CA PRO A 514 -21.66 -9.32 -1.98
C PRO A 514 -22.51 -9.89 -3.11
N GLY A 515 -22.47 -9.30 -4.31
CA GLY A 515 -23.19 -9.80 -5.48
C GLY A 515 -22.70 -11.16 -5.97
N THR A 516 -21.38 -11.35 -6.01
CA THR A 516 -20.75 -12.64 -6.36
C THR A 516 -21.12 -13.69 -5.32
N ALA A 517 -20.98 -13.37 -4.04
CA ALA A 517 -21.31 -14.28 -2.94
C ALA A 517 -22.80 -14.74 -2.98
N ALA A 518 -23.72 -13.81 -3.25
CA ALA A 518 -25.14 -14.13 -3.40
C ALA A 518 -25.42 -15.07 -4.59
N THR A 519 -24.72 -14.89 -5.69
CA THR A 519 -24.84 -15.77 -6.88
C THR A 519 -24.31 -17.17 -6.58
N ILE A 520 -23.16 -17.29 -5.93
CA ILE A 520 -22.57 -18.58 -5.54
C ILE A 520 -23.42 -19.29 -4.48
N ALA A 521 -23.94 -18.57 -3.48
CA ALA A 521 -24.84 -19.15 -2.48
C ALA A 521 -26.08 -19.77 -3.12
N ARG A 522 -26.67 -19.10 -4.12
CA ARG A 522 -27.82 -19.62 -4.90
C ARG A 522 -27.41 -20.87 -5.68
N HIS A 523 -26.24 -20.89 -6.31
CA HIS A 523 -25.72 -22.07 -7.03
C HIS A 523 -25.53 -23.26 -6.10
N LEU A 524 -25.03 -23.03 -4.89
CA LEU A 524 -24.84 -24.05 -3.85
C LEU A 524 -26.14 -24.40 -3.10
N GLN A 525 -27.26 -23.76 -3.39
CA GLN A 525 -28.54 -23.92 -2.72
C GLN A 525 -28.49 -23.67 -1.20
N ILE A 526 -27.66 -22.74 -0.76
CA ILE A 526 -27.54 -22.31 0.65
C ILE A 526 -28.07 -20.89 0.82
N ALA A 527 -28.48 -20.55 2.06
CA ALA A 527 -28.95 -19.22 2.39
C ALA A 527 -27.80 -18.19 2.28
N TYR A 528 -28.03 -17.10 1.53
CA TYR A 528 -27.11 -15.98 1.49
C TYR A 528 -27.29 -15.09 2.71
N SER A 529 -26.16 -14.75 3.36
CA SER A 529 -26.10 -13.80 4.47
C SER A 529 -24.87 -12.89 4.32
N PRO A 530 -25.06 -11.58 4.10
CA PRO A 530 -23.94 -10.63 3.95
C PRO A 530 -23.10 -10.50 5.23
N ASP A 531 -23.71 -10.68 6.42
CA ASP A 531 -23.01 -10.57 7.70
C ASP A 531 -22.09 -11.77 7.94
N LYS A 532 -22.46 -12.95 7.42
CA LYS A 532 -21.61 -14.14 7.49
C LYS A 532 -20.34 -14.03 6.65
N LEU A 533 -20.27 -13.11 5.68
CA LEU A 533 -19.06 -12.93 4.89
C LEU A 533 -17.85 -12.49 5.73
N THR A 534 -18.08 -11.79 6.83
CA THR A 534 -17.05 -11.39 7.79
C THR A 534 -17.21 -12.08 9.14
N GLY A 535 -18.42 -12.55 9.49
CA GLY A 535 -18.71 -13.18 10.77
C GLY A 535 -18.44 -14.68 10.82
N ASP A 536 -18.36 -15.36 9.65
CA ASP A 536 -18.20 -16.81 9.54
C ASP A 536 -17.17 -17.15 8.46
N GLY A 537 -15.92 -17.39 8.91
CA GLY A 537 -14.80 -17.70 8.00
C GLY A 537 -15.04 -18.98 7.18
N THR A 538 -15.69 -20.00 7.76
CA THR A 538 -16.03 -21.24 7.05
C THR A 538 -17.01 -20.99 5.90
N TYR A 539 -18.03 -20.15 6.14
CA TYR A 539 -18.99 -19.74 5.12
C TYR A 539 -18.30 -18.96 3.98
N ASN A 540 -17.42 -18.02 4.31
CA ASN A 540 -16.67 -17.25 3.31
C ASN A 540 -15.78 -18.15 2.45
N LEU A 541 -15.01 -19.06 3.08
CA LEU A 541 -14.16 -20.03 2.40
C LEU A 541 -14.95 -20.99 1.51
N LEU A 542 -16.14 -21.45 1.94
CA LEU A 542 -17.00 -22.31 1.13
C LEU A 542 -17.43 -21.61 -0.17
N LEU A 543 -17.90 -20.37 -0.06
CA LEU A 543 -18.34 -19.60 -1.22
C LEU A 543 -17.14 -19.24 -2.14
N GLY A 544 -16.02 -18.79 -1.56
CA GLY A 544 -14.83 -18.41 -2.32
C GLY A 544 -14.20 -19.59 -3.06
N ARG A 545 -14.14 -20.77 -2.43
CA ARG A 545 -13.68 -22.00 -3.07
C ARG A 545 -14.58 -22.38 -4.25
N SER A 546 -15.89 -22.34 -4.07
CA SER A 546 -16.83 -22.66 -5.15
C SER A 546 -16.72 -21.67 -6.32
N TYR A 547 -16.48 -20.38 -6.03
CA TYR A 547 -16.21 -19.40 -7.08
C TYR A 547 -14.93 -19.72 -7.85
N LEU A 548 -13.84 -20.04 -7.14
CA LEU A 548 -12.56 -20.42 -7.74
C LEU A 548 -12.67 -21.70 -8.58
N GLU A 549 -13.41 -22.71 -8.11
CA GLU A 549 -13.72 -23.93 -8.88
C GLU A 549 -14.44 -23.61 -10.19
N GLY A 550 -15.42 -22.70 -10.16
CA GLY A 550 -16.10 -22.23 -11.36
C GLY A 550 -15.14 -21.59 -12.36
N LEU A 551 -14.22 -20.73 -11.88
CA LEU A 551 -13.21 -20.10 -12.73
C LEU A 551 -12.21 -21.11 -13.31
N LEU A 552 -11.76 -22.08 -12.53
CA LEU A 552 -10.91 -23.16 -13.03
C LEU A 552 -11.58 -23.95 -14.16
N ASN A 553 -12.86 -24.26 -13.99
CA ASN A 553 -13.65 -24.94 -15.04
C ASN A 553 -13.82 -24.04 -16.28
N ASP A 554 -14.13 -22.76 -16.10
CA ASP A 554 -14.29 -21.79 -17.19
C ASP A 554 -13.03 -21.63 -18.03
N PHE A 555 -11.86 -21.75 -17.42
CA PHE A 555 -10.56 -21.58 -18.07
C PHE A 555 -9.81 -22.91 -18.31
N GLY A 556 -10.50 -24.06 -18.29
CA GLY A 556 -9.94 -25.35 -18.65
C GLY A 556 -8.82 -25.83 -17.72
N GLY A 557 -8.87 -25.47 -16.43
CA GLY A 557 -7.89 -25.83 -15.41
C GLY A 557 -6.67 -24.91 -15.32
N SER A 558 -6.57 -23.88 -16.16
CA SER A 558 -5.45 -22.92 -16.11
C SER A 558 -5.49 -22.09 -14.83
N TYR A 559 -4.47 -22.24 -13.99
CA TYR A 559 -4.35 -21.50 -12.74
C TYR A 559 -4.15 -20.00 -12.99
N ALA A 560 -3.26 -19.64 -13.89
CA ALA A 560 -2.98 -18.23 -14.15
C ALA A 560 -4.24 -17.46 -14.63
N LEU A 561 -5.01 -18.07 -15.52
CA LEU A 561 -6.24 -17.46 -16.06
C LEU A 561 -7.36 -17.42 -14.99
N ALA A 562 -7.52 -18.48 -14.19
CA ALA A 562 -8.51 -18.52 -13.11
C ALA A 562 -8.18 -17.50 -12.01
N ILE A 563 -6.91 -17.35 -11.63
CA ILE A 563 -6.43 -16.36 -10.66
C ILE A 563 -6.66 -14.93 -11.21
N ALA A 564 -6.33 -14.68 -12.48
CA ALA A 564 -6.63 -13.41 -13.13
C ALA A 564 -8.13 -13.11 -13.14
N GLY A 565 -8.96 -14.13 -13.43
CA GLY A 565 -10.43 -14.06 -13.41
C GLY A 565 -11.00 -13.80 -12.02
N TYR A 566 -10.36 -14.31 -10.98
CA TYR A 566 -10.74 -14.07 -9.59
C TYR A 566 -10.62 -12.58 -9.23
N ASN A 567 -9.50 -11.95 -9.58
CA ASN A 567 -9.23 -10.55 -9.26
C ASN A 567 -9.93 -9.55 -10.21
N ALA A 568 -9.82 -9.76 -11.53
CA ALA A 568 -10.33 -8.80 -12.52
C ALA A 568 -11.73 -9.13 -13.07
N GLY A 569 -12.23 -10.33 -12.77
CA GLY A 569 -13.44 -10.89 -13.34
C GLY A 569 -13.22 -11.65 -14.66
N PRO A 570 -13.96 -12.76 -14.88
CA PRO A 570 -13.74 -13.64 -16.04
C PRO A 570 -14.01 -12.97 -17.40
N GLY A 571 -14.87 -11.96 -17.44
CA GLY A 571 -15.15 -11.21 -18.68
C GLY A 571 -13.93 -10.48 -19.21
N ARG A 572 -13.15 -9.86 -18.31
CA ARG A 572 -11.89 -9.17 -18.70
C ARG A 572 -10.82 -10.14 -19.17
N VAL A 573 -10.71 -11.29 -18.52
CA VAL A 573 -9.74 -12.30 -18.93
C VAL A 573 -10.07 -12.82 -20.33
N ARG A 574 -11.35 -13.06 -20.65
CA ARG A 574 -11.76 -13.44 -22.03
C ARG A 574 -11.43 -12.35 -23.05
N GLN A 575 -11.60 -11.07 -22.69
CA GLN A 575 -11.17 -9.95 -23.53
C GLN A 575 -9.65 -9.98 -23.77
N TRP A 576 -8.85 -10.16 -22.71
CA TRP A 576 -7.38 -10.21 -22.85
C TRP A 576 -6.89 -11.42 -23.63
N LEU A 577 -7.58 -12.56 -23.55
CA LEU A 577 -7.28 -13.73 -24.40
C LEU A 577 -7.55 -13.41 -25.88
N HIS A 578 -8.57 -12.61 -26.17
CA HIS A 578 -8.83 -12.15 -27.55
C HIS A 578 -7.77 -11.15 -28.03
N ASP A 579 -7.41 -10.17 -27.18
CA ASP A 579 -6.54 -9.05 -27.56
C ASP A 579 -5.05 -9.44 -27.62
N TYR A 580 -4.59 -10.35 -26.75
CA TYR A 580 -3.17 -10.71 -26.59
C TYR A 580 -2.86 -12.15 -26.99
N GLY A 581 -3.85 -12.90 -27.46
CA GLY A 581 -3.72 -14.32 -27.76
C GLY A 581 -3.94 -15.23 -26.56
N ASP A 582 -4.24 -16.50 -26.85
CA ASP A 582 -4.46 -17.52 -25.81
C ASP A 582 -3.14 -18.26 -25.49
N PRO A 583 -2.59 -18.11 -24.27
CA PRO A 583 -1.32 -18.70 -23.91
C PRO A 583 -1.37 -20.24 -23.80
N ARG A 584 -2.56 -20.85 -23.79
CA ARG A 584 -2.74 -22.31 -23.80
C ARG A 584 -2.46 -22.94 -25.17
N GLY A 585 -2.45 -22.11 -26.24
CA GLY A 585 -2.21 -22.53 -27.62
C GLY A 585 -0.73 -22.56 -28.04
N HIS A 586 0.22 -22.33 -27.14
CA HIS A 586 1.68 -22.31 -27.35
C HIS A 586 2.24 -21.16 -28.21
N ASP A 587 1.43 -20.32 -28.82
CA ASP A 587 1.90 -19.16 -29.60
C ASP A 587 2.42 -18.03 -28.72
N VAL A 588 1.90 -17.90 -27.51
CA VAL A 588 2.31 -16.93 -26.49
C VAL A 588 2.64 -17.67 -25.20
N SER A 589 3.81 -17.42 -24.62
CA SER A 589 4.13 -18.02 -23.33
C SER A 589 3.27 -17.41 -22.22
N MET A 590 2.84 -18.21 -21.24
CA MET A 590 2.04 -17.73 -20.11
C MET A 590 2.77 -16.64 -19.31
N VAL A 591 4.10 -16.73 -19.19
CA VAL A 591 4.93 -15.70 -18.53
C VAL A 591 4.79 -14.36 -19.26
N ASP A 592 4.88 -14.37 -20.58
CA ASP A 592 4.72 -13.17 -21.39
C ASP A 592 3.29 -12.66 -21.36
N TRP A 593 2.29 -13.54 -21.41
CA TRP A 593 0.88 -13.17 -21.33
C TRP A 593 0.55 -12.46 -20.00
N ILE A 594 1.08 -12.96 -18.87
CA ILE A 594 0.90 -12.31 -17.58
C ILE A 594 1.47 -10.88 -17.62
N GLU A 595 2.62 -10.65 -18.29
CA GLU A 595 3.21 -9.31 -18.42
C GLU A 595 2.37 -8.37 -19.32
N THR A 596 1.57 -8.90 -20.24
CA THR A 596 0.66 -8.07 -21.07
C THR A 596 -0.60 -7.64 -20.34
N ILE A 597 -0.97 -8.24 -19.21
CA ILE A 597 -2.14 -7.84 -18.43
C ILE A 597 -2.08 -6.33 -18.16
N PRO A 598 -3.06 -5.54 -18.65
CA PRO A 598 -2.98 -4.07 -18.57
C PRO A 598 -3.14 -3.54 -17.14
N PHE A 599 -3.86 -4.27 -16.28
CA PHE A 599 -4.08 -3.89 -14.90
C PHE A 599 -2.89 -4.32 -14.04
N THR A 600 -2.11 -3.36 -13.59
CA THR A 600 -0.93 -3.61 -12.75
C THR A 600 -1.29 -4.41 -11.50
N GLU A 601 -2.44 -4.11 -10.86
CA GLU A 601 -2.94 -4.85 -9.71
C GLU A 601 -3.14 -6.33 -10.04
N THR A 602 -3.86 -6.64 -11.12
CA THR A 602 -4.15 -8.03 -11.51
C THR A 602 -2.89 -8.78 -11.93
N ARG A 603 -1.98 -8.13 -12.67
CA ARG A 603 -0.69 -8.72 -13.06
C ARG A 603 0.12 -9.14 -11.84
N ILE A 604 0.29 -8.24 -10.87
CA ILE A 604 1.00 -8.53 -9.61
C ILE A 604 0.24 -9.58 -8.79
N TYR A 605 -1.08 -9.52 -8.75
CA TYR A 605 -1.91 -10.49 -8.04
C TYR A 605 -1.69 -11.92 -8.55
N VAL A 606 -1.71 -12.13 -9.86
CA VAL A 606 -1.44 -13.45 -10.46
C VAL A 606 -0.06 -13.97 -10.06
N GLN A 607 0.97 -13.13 -10.17
CA GLN A 607 2.34 -13.49 -9.80
C GLN A 607 2.43 -13.84 -8.30
N ARG A 608 1.81 -13.03 -7.43
CA ARG A 608 1.82 -13.24 -5.97
C ARG A 608 1.08 -14.50 -5.55
N VAL A 609 -0.07 -14.82 -6.15
CA VAL A 609 -0.78 -16.06 -5.84
C VAL A 609 0.01 -17.27 -6.29
N LEU A 610 0.59 -17.24 -7.50
CA LEU A 610 1.39 -18.34 -8.02
C LEU A 610 2.67 -18.59 -7.20
N GLU A 611 3.39 -17.52 -6.77
CA GLU A 611 4.57 -17.69 -5.92
C GLU A 611 4.19 -18.27 -4.54
N ASN A 612 3.09 -17.77 -3.93
CA ASN A 612 2.60 -18.25 -2.65
C ASN A 612 2.18 -19.74 -2.72
N LEU A 613 1.54 -20.14 -3.83
CA LEU A 613 1.16 -21.52 -4.08
C LEU A 613 2.34 -22.48 -3.94
N GLN A 614 3.50 -22.13 -4.54
CA GLN A 614 4.69 -22.98 -4.46
C GLN A 614 5.24 -23.06 -3.04
N VAL A 615 5.20 -21.95 -2.28
CA VAL A 615 5.64 -21.95 -0.88
C VAL A 615 4.73 -22.84 -0.02
N TYR A 616 3.40 -22.75 -0.20
CA TYR A 616 2.47 -23.61 0.54
C TYR A 616 2.61 -25.09 0.16
N ARG A 617 2.92 -25.42 -1.09
CA ARG A 617 3.24 -26.80 -1.50
C ARG A 617 4.52 -27.31 -0.84
N GLY A 618 5.54 -26.46 -0.70
CA GLY A 618 6.79 -26.79 0.00
C GLY A 618 6.61 -27.08 1.50
N GLN A 619 5.51 -26.56 2.11
CA GLN A 619 5.15 -26.87 3.49
C GLN A 619 4.32 -28.15 3.64
N SER A 620 3.71 -28.63 2.56
CA SER A 620 2.87 -29.83 2.58
C SER A 620 3.75 -31.09 2.49
N ASP A 621 3.61 -32.03 3.42
CA ASP A 621 4.46 -33.22 3.51
C ASP A 621 4.41 -34.12 2.25
N GLY A 622 5.56 -34.40 1.71
CA GLY A 622 5.89 -35.68 1.08
C GLY A 622 5.64 -35.89 -0.42
N ASN A 623 4.92 -35.03 -1.15
CA ASN A 623 4.69 -35.18 -2.62
C ASN A 623 5.02 -33.92 -3.44
N ALA A 624 5.82 -33.03 -2.90
CA ALA A 624 6.16 -31.74 -3.52
C ALA A 624 7.04 -31.84 -4.79
N SER A 625 7.52 -33.01 -5.14
CA SER A 625 8.44 -33.18 -6.28
C SER A 625 7.77 -33.17 -7.66
N ALA A 626 6.43 -33.17 -7.74
CA ALA A 626 5.72 -33.29 -9.03
C ALA A 626 5.19 -31.94 -9.58
N PHE A 627 5.24 -30.85 -8.83
CA PHE A 627 4.64 -29.58 -9.22
C PHE A 627 5.62 -28.43 -9.07
N SER A 628 5.94 -27.79 -10.18
CA SER A 628 6.70 -26.55 -10.23
C SER A 628 5.81 -25.40 -10.70
N LEU A 629 6.24 -24.16 -10.48
CA LEU A 629 5.58 -22.97 -11.03
C LEU A 629 5.37 -23.09 -12.55
N VAL A 630 6.37 -23.60 -13.28
CA VAL A 630 6.30 -23.72 -14.75
C VAL A 630 5.26 -24.77 -15.17
N SER A 631 5.10 -25.85 -14.40
CA SER A 631 4.03 -26.83 -14.67
C SER A 631 2.63 -26.20 -14.49
N ASP A 632 2.46 -25.29 -13.52
CA ASP A 632 1.19 -24.57 -13.32
C ASP A 632 0.93 -23.54 -14.42
N LEU A 633 1.99 -22.91 -14.93
CA LEU A 633 1.89 -21.98 -16.07
C LEU A 633 1.59 -22.72 -17.40
N ALA A 634 1.87 -24.00 -17.48
CA ALA A 634 1.62 -24.82 -18.67
C ALA A 634 0.22 -25.46 -18.70
N ARG A 635 -0.58 -25.32 -17.64
CA ARG A 635 -1.96 -25.86 -17.55
C ARG A 635 -2.96 -25.13 -18.42
#